data_ecfbe44a15f6566782b5fb53d41681aa
#
_entry.id   ecfbe44a15f6566782b5fb53d41681aa
#
_cell.length_a   1.000
_cell.length_b   1.000
_cell.length_c   1.000
_cell.angle_alpha   90.00
_cell.angle_beta   90.00
_cell.angle_gamma   90.00
#
_symmetry.space_group_name_H-M   'P 1'
#
loop_
_entity.id
_entity.type
_entity.pdbx_description
1 polymer ?
#
loop_
_entity_poly.entity_id
_entity_poly.type
_entity_poly.pdbx_seq_one_letter_code
_entity_poly.pdbx_strand_id
1 'polypeptide(L)'
;MTAALEPSLDSFKCRRTLKADGEKYDYFSLKEAEANGLAGIASLPFSLKVLLENLLRHEDGRSVTADDIRGIAEWLAVRKSDREIAFRPARVLMQDFTGVPAVVDLAAMRDAMAQLGGDPNKINPLAPVDLVIDHSVMVDAFGSDRAFQINVDREYQRNSERYAFLRWGAGAFDNFRVVPPGTGICHQVNLEYLAQTVWTKEANGANAVAFPDTLVGTDSHTTMVNGLAVLGWGVGGIEAEAAMLGQPISMLIPEVVGFRLTGELRDGVTATDLVLTVTEMLRRAGVVGKFVEFFGVGLGNLPLEDRATIANMAPEYGATCGFFPVDDETLAYLKATARKKRRIALVEAYAKAQGMFRDAGTPDPVFTNTLELDLGDVEPSIAGPKRPQDRVPLNQAAKAFAEALDKEYGKGAEAGKRVPVKGKNFDLGHGDVVIAAITSCTNTSNPFVMVAAGLLAKKALKRGLNVKPWVKTSLAPGSQVVTDYLEKAGLQKELDALGFNLVGYGCTTCIGNSGPLPDEISQTIHEHHLAVASVLSGNRNFEGRVNHDVRANYLASPPLVVAYAIAGSVTVDLATEPLGTDSDGEPVYLKDLWPSAKEIAKVVRKAVKKSMFKARYGDVFRGDPEWRAIEVKGGLTYGWDTHSTYVQNPPYFEDMSLTPAPVTDIENARILGLFLDSITTDHISPAGGIRRDSPAGRYLIEHGVEVHDFNSYGSRRGNHEVMMRGAFANTRIKNLMVPGVEGGVTVHYPSGERMAIYDAAMRYHEEGVPLVVFAGKEYGTGSSRDWAAKGTRLLGVRAVIAESFERIHRSNLIGMGMLPLVFAEGMCWQALELKGDETVSLKGLTEIKPMQWVEADITYAGGETRAVQLRAAIDTFDELDYFRNDGILHYVLRELARDAA
;
A
#
# COMPACT_ATOMS: atom_id res chain seq x y z
N MET A 1 24.79 14.70 -6.92
CA MET A 1 25.42 14.57 -5.56
C MET A 1 24.33 14.69 -4.53
N THR A 2 24.17 13.74 -3.61
CA THR A 2 23.21 13.87 -2.51
C THR A 2 23.52 15.13 -1.73
N ALA A 3 22.53 16.00 -1.52
CA ALA A 3 22.72 17.18 -0.67
C ALA A 3 23.28 16.76 0.69
N ALA A 4 24.32 17.43 1.18
CA ALA A 4 24.89 17.15 2.49
C ALA A 4 23.81 17.35 3.57
N LEU A 5 23.98 16.68 4.71
CA LEU A 5 23.11 16.91 5.86
C LEU A 5 23.35 18.34 6.36
N GLU A 6 22.30 19.13 6.46
CA GLU A 6 22.39 20.43 7.13
C GLU A 6 22.77 20.23 8.60
N PRO A 7 23.61 21.09 9.17
CA PRO A 7 24.04 20.94 10.55
C PRO A 7 22.87 21.19 11.50
N SER A 8 22.56 20.22 12.35
CA SER A 8 21.63 20.40 13.48
C SER A 8 22.20 21.43 14.49
N LEU A 9 21.31 22.18 15.15
CA LEU A 9 21.65 23.07 16.25
C LEU A 9 22.22 22.31 17.45
N ASP A 10 21.91 21.01 17.59
CA ASP A 10 22.40 20.13 18.67
C ASP A 10 22.24 20.77 20.08
N SER A 11 21.05 21.33 20.36
CA SER A 11 20.76 22.00 21.63
C SER A 11 20.98 21.11 22.86
N PHE A 12 20.83 19.77 22.65
CA PHE A 12 21.09 18.78 23.70
C PHE A 12 22.54 18.27 23.73
N LYS A 13 23.43 18.82 22.90
CA LYS A 13 24.87 18.49 22.85
C LYS A 13 25.11 16.98 22.80
N CYS A 14 24.35 16.28 21.96
CA CYS A 14 24.32 14.82 21.91
C CYS A 14 25.09 14.21 20.73
N ARG A 15 25.68 15.02 19.84
CA ARG A 15 26.48 14.52 18.72
C ARG A 15 27.74 13.83 19.25
N ARG A 16 28.01 12.60 18.81
CA ARG A 16 29.15 11.74 19.21
C ARG A 16 29.68 11.00 18.01
N THR A 17 30.87 10.38 18.20
CA THR A 17 31.52 9.55 17.17
C THR A 17 31.51 8.08 17.59
N LEU A 18 31.02 7.23 16.70
CA LEU A 18 30.99 5.78 16.82
C LEU A 18 32.07 5.15 15.94
N LYS A 19 32.70 4.05 16.42
CA LYS A 19 33.60 3.23 15.61
C LYS A 19 32.94 1.87 15.29
N ALA A 20 32.93 1.49 14.01
CA ALA A 20 32.47 0.19 13.55
C ALA A 20 33.32 -0.32 12.39
N ASP A 21 33.80 -1.55 12.48
CA ASP A 21 34.66 -2.23 11.47
C ASP A 21 35.82 -1.34 10.94
N GLY A 22 36.46 -0.60 11.85
CA GLY A 22 37.60 0.28 11.55
C GLY A 22 37.24 1.71 11.09
N GLU A 23 36.01 2.00 10.78
CA GLU A 23 35.53 3.30 10.33
C GLU A 23 34.90 4.11 11.46
N LYS A 24 34.89 5.43 11.28
CA LYS A 24 34.26 6.36 12.21
C LYS A 24 32.99 6.94 11.61
N TYR A 25 31.95 7.05 12.43
CA TYR A 25 30.66 7.63 12.07
C TYR A 25 30.24 8.62 13.16
N ASP A 26 29.77 9.77 12.79
CA ASP A 26 29.10 10.66 13.73
C ASP A 26 27.64 10.21 13.88
N TYR A 27 27.04 10.45 15.05
CA TYR A 27 25.63 10.13 15.33
C TYR A 27 25.09 11.01 16.48
N PHE A 28 23.78 11.11 16.59
CA PHE A 28 23.11 11.82 17.69
C PHE A 28 22.72 10.81 18.77
N SER A 29 23.49 10.83 19.88
CA SER A 29 23.39 9.84 20.95
C SER A 29 22.18 10.09 21.84
N LEU A 30 21.24 9.14 21.89
CA LEU A 30 20.09 9.20 22.81
C LEU A 30 20.53 9.17 24.27
N LYS A 31 21.58 8.43 24.60
CA LYS A 31 22.15 8.37 25.95
C LYS A 31 22.69 9.72 26.40
N GLU A 32 23.36 10.47 25.52
CA GLU A 32 23.85 11.81 25.84
C GLU A 32 22.70 12.83 25.91
N ALA A 33 21.71 12.70 25.04
CA ALA A 33 20.51 13.53 25.09
C ALA A 33 19.74 13.33 26.41
N GLU A 34 19.66 12.10 26.91
CA GLU A 34 19.09 11.80 28.23
C GLU A 34 19.88 12.49 29.36
N ALA A 35 21.19 12.37 29.33
CA ALA A 35 22.07 13.02 30.32
C ALA A 35 21.99 14.56 30.27
N ASN A 36 21.66 15.13 29.13
CA ASN A 36 21.58 16.59 28.90
C ASN A 36 20.14 17.13 28.92
N GLY A 37 19.18 16.44 29.55
CA GLY A 37 17.89 17.00 29.92
C GLY A 37 16.65 16.30 29.38
N LEU A 38 16.80 15.23 28.59
CA LEU A 38 15.66 14.39 28.12
C LEU A 38 15.48 13.18 29.05
N ALA A 39 15.16 13.41 30.32
CA ALA A 39 15.10 12.35 31.33
C ALA A 39 14.11 11.24 30.98
N GLY A 40 14.51 9.96 31.18
CA GLY A 40 13.66 8.78 31.08
C GLY A 40 13.50 8.24 29.68
N ILE A 41 14.10 8.83 28.65
CA ILE A 41 13.92 8.38 27.25
C ILE A 41 14.46 6.97 26.98
N ALA A 42 15.28 6.40 27.88
CA ALA A 42 15.69 5.01 27.79
C ALA A 42 14.48 4.03 27.83
N SER A 43 13.37 4.42 28.48
CA SER A 43 12.14 3.62 28.59
C SER A 43 11.12 3.83 27.44
N LEU A 44 11.40 4.75 26.50
CA LEU A 44 10.56 4.96 25.32
C LEU A 44 10.47 3.66 24.48
N PRO A 45 9.33 3.43 23.79
CA PRO A 45 9.26 2.48 22.70
C PRO A 45 10.37 2.69 21.67
N PHE A 46 10.88 1.63 21.07
CA PHE A 46 11.96 1.74 20.09
C PHE A 46 11.55 2.58 18.89
N SER A 47 10.31 2.51 18.46
CA SER A 47 9.75 3.35 17.39
C SER A 47 9.80 4.84 17.74
N LEU A 48 9.50 5.22 18.98
CA LEU A 48 9.64 6.63 19.43
C LEU A 48 11.10 7.05 19.59
N LYS A 49 12.02 6.14 19.94
CA LYS A 49 13.46 6.42 19.93
C LYS A 49 13.95 6.77 18.51
N VAL A 50 13.42 6.11 17.47
CA VAL A 50 13.73 6.46 16.07
C VAL A 50 13.22 7.86 15.73
N LEU A 51 11.98 8.22 16.12
CA LEU A 51 11.45 9.56 15.92
C LEU A 51 12.27 10.63 16.68
N LEU A 52 12.64 10.35 17.92
CA LEU A 52 13.47 11.25 18.72
C LEU A 52 14.84 11.50 18.07
N GLU A 53 15.51 10.46 17.60
CA GLU A 53 16.79 10.61 16.88
C GLU A 53 16.60 11.47 15.62
N ASN A 54 15.50 11.26 14.89
CA ASN A 54 15.20 12.04 13.69
C ASN A 54 15.08 13.53 14.01
N LEU A 55 14.35 13.89 15.06
CA LEU A 55 14.22 15.29 15.49
C LEU A 55 15.56 15.89 15.97
N LEU A 56 16.34 15.16 16.79
CA LEU A 56 17.66 15.60 17.24
C LEU A 56 18.60 15.91 16.05
N ARG A 57 18.55 15.09 15.02
CA ARG A 57 19.38 15.23 13.83
C ARG A 57 18.94 16.36 12.91
N HIS A 58 17.66 16.73 12.93
CA HIS A 58 17.07 17.76 12.06
C HIS A 58 16.65 19.03 12.81
N GLU A 59 17.14 19.24 14.03
CA GLU A 59 16.86 20.45 14.80
C GLU A 59 17.41 21.70 14.08
N ASP A 60 16.53 22.54 13.58
CA ASP A 60 16.83 23.77 12.83
C ASP A 60 16.29 25.04 13.50
N GLY A 61 15.54 24.89 14.61
CA GLY A 61 14.90 25.97 15.34
C GLY A 61 13.67 26.56 14.64
N ARG A 62 13.27 26.01 13.50
CA ARG A 62 12.11 26.46 12.69
C ARG A 62 11.09 25.31 12.52
N SER A 63 11.45 24.29 11.75
CA SER A 63 10.59 23.11 11.52
C SER A 63 10.72 22.08 12.63
N VAL A 64 11.89 22.00 13.26
CA VAL A 64 12.15 21.17 14.43
C VAL A 64 12.80 22.03 15.50
N THR A 65 12.10 22.23 16.60
CA THR A 65 12.55 23.02 17.74
C THR A 65 12.99 22.11 18.92
N ALA A 66 13.72 22.67 19.87
CA ALA A 66 14.06 21.96 21.10
C ALA A 66 12.81 21.55 21.91
N ASP A 67 11.70 22.28 21.77
CA ASP A 67 10.43 21.96 22.44
C ASP A 67 9.74 20.75 21.79
N ASP A 68 9.84 20.56 20.48
CA ASP A 68 9.34 19.38 19.79
C ASP A 68 10.09 18.13 20.24
N ILE A 69 11.41 18.26 20.41
CA ILE A 69 12.26 17.19 20.94
C ILE A 69 11.85 16.82 22.38
N ARG A 70 11.61 17.83 23.24
CA ARG A 70 11.12 17.60 24.62
C ARG A 70 9.75 16.92 24.63
N GLY A 71 8.88 17.24 23.67
CA GLY A 71 7.56 16.65 23.55
C GLY A 71 7.58 15.12 23.46
N ILE A 72 8.61 14.54 22.82
CA ILE A 72 8.80 13.07 22.80
C ILE A 72 9.12 12.52 24.20
N ALA A 73 9.93 13.22 25.00
CA ALA A 73 10.23 12.79 26.38
C ALA A 73 9.00 12.97 27.30
N GLU A 74 8.27 14.06 27.15
CA GLU A 74 7.04 14.36 27.89
C GLU A 74 5.92 13.35 27.63
N TRP A 75 5.92 12.67 26.45
CA TRP A 75 4.99 11.60 26.12
C TRP A 75 4.98 10.49 27.19
N LEU A 76 6.12 10.21 27.85
CA LEU A 76 6.20 9.18 28.90
C LEU A 76 5.24 9.41 30.07
N ALA A 77 4.89 10.66 30.37
CA ALA A 77 4.03 11.00 31.50
C ALA A 77 2.57 10.60 31.26
N VAL A 78 2.06 10.83 30.05
CA VAL A 78 0.64 10.60 29.69
C VAL A 78 0.44 9.55 28.60
N ARG A 79 1.52 9.10 27.94
CA ARG A 79 1.57 8.06 26.89
C ARG A 79 0.70 8.37 25.68
N LYS A 80 0.46 9.63 25.42
CA LYS A 80 -0.20 10.21 24.25
C LYS A 80 0.23 11.66 24.11
N SER A 81 0.03 12.27 22.96
CA SER A 81 0.35 13.66 22.71
C SER A 81 -0.51 14.22 21.60
N ASP A 82 -0.88 15.49 21.71
CA ASP A 82 -1.50 16.27 20.64
C ASP A 82 -0.47 17.19 19.95
N ARG A 83 0.82 17.02 20.27
CA ARG A 83 1.92 17.78 19.67
C ARG A 83 2.25 17.24 18.30
N GLU A 84 2.32 18.12 17.35
CA GLU A 84 2.82 17.86 16.00
C GLU A 84 4.35 17.87 15.97
N ILE A 85 4.93 17.01 15.13
CA ILE A 85 6.37 16.95 14.84
C ILE A 85 6.59 16.85 13.33
N ALA A 86 7.74 17.36 12.88
CA ALA A 86 8.19 17.36 11.50
C ALA A 86 9.18 16.20 11.26
N PHE A 87 8.70 15.07 10.76
CA PHE A 87 9.50 13.88 10.48
C PHE A 87 10.10 13.91 9.07
N ARG A 88 11.39 13.59 8.92
CA ARG A 88 12.08 13.49 7.64
C ARG A 88 12.58 12.07 7.41
N PRO A 89 11.95 11.30 6.48
CA PRO A 89 12.40 9.93 6.17
C PRO A 89 13.79 9.94 5.52
N ALA A 90 14.58 8.89 5.78
CA ALA A 90 15.89 8.73 5.17
C ALA A 90 15.83 8.54 3.65
N ARG A 91 14.75 7.95 3.17
CA ARG A 91 14.51 7.62 1.76
C ARG A 91 13.02 7.42 1.45
N VAL A 92 12.69 7.37 0.15
CA VAL A 92 11.34 7.11 -0.35
C VAL A 92 11.35 5.84 -1.21
N LEU A 93 10.35 4.99 -1.03
CA LEU A 93 10.14 3.78 -1.84
C LEU A 93 8.86 3.94 -2.66
N MET A 94 8.93 3.63 -3.96
CA MET A 94 7.77 3.70 -4.83
C MET A 94 7.53 2.36 -5.53
N GLN A 95 6.27 2.03 -5.74
CA GLN A 95 5.86 1.05 -6.75
C GLN A 95 5.42 1.79 -8.03
N ASP A 96 5.37 1.12 -9.18
CA ASP A 96 5.22 1.80 -10.46
C ASP A 96 3.84 2.42 -10.72
N PHE A 97 2.75 1.89 -10.17
CA PHE A 97 1.40 2.48 -10.40
C PHE A 97 1.19 3.81 -9.69
N THR A 98 1.88 4.07 -8.59
CA THR A 98 1.85 5.36 -7.89
C THR A 98 3.13 6.16 -8.10
N GLY A 99 4.22 5.52 -8.47
CA GLY A 99 5.48 6.19 -8.78
C GLY A 99 5.48 6.88 -10.15
N VAL A 100 4.84 6.29 -11.17
CA VAL A 100 4.72 6.95 -12.48
C VAL A 100 4.07 8.32 -12.39
N PRO A 101 2.87 8.51 -11.78
CA PRO A 101 2.29 9.84 -11.62
C PRO A 101 3.17 10.79 -10.81
N ALA A 102 3.88 10.32 -9.79
CA ALA A 102 4.80 11.15 -9.04
C ALA A 102 5.96 11.69 -9.91
N VAL A 103 6.53 10.83 -10.77
CA VAL A 103 7.57 11.24 -11.71
C VAL A 103 6.99 12.16 -12.80
N VAL A 104 5.73 11.97 -13.22
CA VAL A 104 5.01 12.88 -14.14
C VAL A 104 4.89 14.27 -13.52
N ASP A 105 4.52 14.37 -12.26
CA ASP A 105 4.42 15.64 -11.56
C ASP A 105 5.78 16.34 -11.46
N LEU A 106 6.86 15.62 -11.12
CA LEU A 106 8.21 16.18 -11.12
C LEU A 106 8.64 16.68 -12.51
N ALA A 107 8.28 15.96 -13.59
CA ALA A 107 8.56 16.38 -14.95
C ALA A 107 7.80 17.67 -15.31
N ALA A 108 6.51 17.73 -14.96
CA ALA A 108 5.67 18.92 -15.14
C ALA A 108 6.18 20.11 -14.29
N MET A 109 6.65 19.87 -13.07
CA MET A 109 7.29 20.90 -12.24
C MET A 109 8.56 21.46 -12.89
N ARG A 110 9.36 20.64 -13.61
CA ARG A 110 10.52 21.16 -14.38
C ARG A 110 10.10 22.09 -15.50
N ASP A 111 9.04 21.76 -16.22
CA ASP A 111 8.50 22.62 -17.25
C ASP A 111 7.97 23.93 -16.67
N ALA A 112 7.22 23.85 -15.59
CA ALA A 112 6.70 25.03 -14.88
C ALA A 112 7.85 25.89 -14.29
N MET A 113 8.90 25.29 -13.74
CA MET A 113 10.10 25.99 -13.27
C MET A 113 10.76 26.79 -14.42
N ALA A 114 10.89 26.18 -15.60
CA ALA A 114 11.42 26.85 -16.77
C ALA A 114 10.53 28.03 -17.23
N GLN A 115 9.21 27.87 -17.22
CA GLN A 115 8.23 28.91 -17.54
C GLN A 115 8.29 30.09 -16.56
N LEU A 116 8.53 29.81 -15.27
CA LEU A 116 8.74 30.83 -14.25
C LEU A 116 10.12 31.51 -14.30
N GLY A 117 10.99 31.09 -15.26
CA GLY A 117 12.34 31.64 -15.45
C GLY A 117 13.38 31.06 -14.47
N GLY A 118 13.05 30.00 -13.73
CA GLY A 118 13.97 29.32 -12.81
C GLY A 118 14.78 28.19 -13.49
N ASP A 119 15.70 27.59 -12.74
CA ASP A 119 16.49 26.45 -13.21
C ASP A 119 15.77 25.12 -12.96
N PRO A 120 15.35 24.35 -13.99
CA PRO A 120 14.70 23.06 -13.85
C PRO A 120 15.53 22.02 -13.09
N ASN A 121 16.86 22.16 -13.02
CA ASN A 121 17.73 21.28 -12.23
C ASN A 121 17.44 21.34 -10.73
N LYS A 122 16.80 22.39 -10.24
CA LYS A 122 16.38 22.48 -8.83
C LYS A 122 15.30 21.44 -8.47
N ILE A 123 14.55 20.97 -9.47
CA ILE A 123 13.55 19.91 -9.28
C ILE A 123 14.25 18.56 -9.37
N ASN A 124 14.78 18.11 -8.23
CA ASN A 124 15.40 16.81 -8.05
C ASN A 124 15.07 16.25 -6.66
N PRO A 125 14.96 14.93 -6.49
CA PRO A 125 14.84 14.32 -5.17
C PRO A 125 16.01 14.66 -4.24
N LEU A 126 15.74 15.28 -3.11
CA LEU A 126 16.72 15.56 -2.06
C LEU A 126 16.94 14.35 -1.14
N ALA A 127 15.92 13.48 -1.00
CA ALA A 127 16.03 12.18 -0.38
C ALA A 127 16.22 11.10 -1.46
N PRO A 128 16.99 10.01 -1.21
CA PRO A 128 17.10 8.89 -2.15
C PRO A 128 15.74 8.26 -2.43
N VAL A 129 15.46 7.99 -3.70
CA VAL A 129 14.21 7.37 -4.16
C VAL A 129 14.52 6.10 -4.92
N ASP A 130 13.89 5.01 -4.52
CA ASP A 130 13.88 3.75 -5.25
C ASP A 130 12.45 3.47 -5.75
N LEU A 131 12.29 3.34 -7.07
CA LEU A 131 11.03 2.90 -7.68
C LEU A 131 11.20 1.46 -8.17
N VAL A 132 10.30 0.58 -7.76
CA VAL A 132 10.29 -0.83 -8.20
C VAL A 132 9.10 -1.04 -9.14
N ILE A 133 9.36 -1.56 -10.33
CA ILE A 133 8.31 -1.94 -11.28
C ILE A 133 7.84 -3.35 -10.91
N ASP A 134 6.66 -3.43 -10.30
CA ASP A 134 6.15 -4.67 -9.71
C ASP A 134 4.62 -4.86 -9.82
N HIS A 135 3.90 -3.88 -10.36
CA HIS A 135 2.44 -3.90 -10.46
C HIS A 135 1.92 -4.01 -11.90
N SER A 136 2.80 -4.15 -12.89
CA SER A 136 2.44 -4.13 -14.32
C SER A 136 2.13 -5.51 -14.91
N VAL A 137 2.63 -6.58 -14.31
CA VAL A 137 2.40 -7.96 -14.79
C VAL A 137 0.97 -8.42 -14.52
N MET A 138 0.33 -9.01 -15.52
CA MET A 138 -1.02 -9.59 -15.44
C MET A 138 -0.96 -11.09 -15.76
N VAL A 139 -1.75 -11.90 -15.03
CA VAL A 139 -1.81 -13.36 -15.25
C VAL A 139 -2.79 -13.68 -16.39
N ASP A 140 -2.37 -13.40 -17.62
CA ASP A 140 -3.11 -13.78 -18.81
C ASP A 140 -2.96 -15.29 -19.13
N ALA A 141 -1.76 -15.82 -18.94
CA ALA A 141 -1.43 -17.23 -19.11
C ALA A 141 -1.08 -17.88 -17.77
N PHE A 142 -1.51 -19.13 -17.57
CA PHE A 142 -1.29 -19.91 -16.34
C PHE A 142 -1.22 -21.42 -16.65
N GLY A 143 -0.87 -22.24 -15.65
CA GLY A 143 -0.91 -23.71 -15.71
C GLY A 143 -0.02 -24.31 -16.81
N SER A 144 1.05 -23.64 -17.22
CA SER A 144 1.99 -24.13 -18.22
C SER A 144 3.38 -23.52 -18.06
N ASP A 145 4.41 -24.20 -18.52
CA ASP A 145 5.81 -23.73 -18.49
C ASP A 145 6.04 -22.47 -19.34
N ARG A 146 5.13 -22.15 -20.25
CA ARG A 146 5.20 -20.96 -21.11
C ARG A 146 4.51 -19.75 -20.51
N ALA A 147 3.76 -19.93 -19.40
CA ALA A 147 2.95 -18.86 -18.82
C ALA A 147 3.77 -17.63 -18.46
N PHE A 148 4.93 -17.83 -17.83
CA PHE A 148 5.82 -16.72 -17.45
C PHE A 148 6.22 -15.86 -18.66
N GLN A 149 6.75 -16.49 -19.71
CA GLN A 149 7.22 -15.73 -20.88
C GLN A 149 6.07 -15.00 -21.58
N ILE A 150 4.91 -15.64 -21.72
CA ILE A 150 3.72 -15.00 -22.33
C ILE A 150 3.29 -13.77 -21.55
N ASN A 151 3.28 -13.85 -20.21
CA ASN A 151 2.87 -12.74 -19.37
C ASN A 151 3.88 -11.60 -19.40
N VAL A 152 5.18 -11.89 -19.39
CA VAL A 152 6.27 -10.89 -19.51
C VAL A 152 6.21 -10.19 -20.87
N ASP A 153 6.08 -10.93 -21.98
CA ASP A 153 5.99 -10.33 -23.31
C ASP A 153 4.80 -9.34 -23.40
N ARG A 154 3.65 -9.73 -22.84
CA ARG A 154 2.48 -8.84 -22.78
C ARG A 154 2.67 -7.66 -21.83
N GLU A 155 3.36 -7.84 -20.73
CA GLU A 155 3.72 -6.76 -19.79
C GLU A 155 4.52 -5.67 -20.52
N TYR A 156 5.60 -6.05 -21.22
CA TYR A 156 6.40 -5.10 -21.99
C TYR A 156 5.62 -4.45 -23.14
N GLN A 157 4.84 -5.22 -23.89
CA GLN A 157 4.01 -4.70 -24.96
C GLN A 157 3.02 -3.63 -24.47
N ARG A 158 2.31 -3.90 -23.39
CA ARG A 158 1.26 -3.03 -22.84
C ARG A 158 1.82 -1.78 -22.14
N ASN A 159 3.04 -1.84 -21.61
CA ASN A 159 3.59 -0.81 -20.75
C ASN A 159 4.82 -0.10 -21.34
N SER A 160 5.11 -0.27 -22.63
CA SER A 160 6.30 0.26 -23.30
C SER A 160 6.48 1.78 -23.10
N GLU A 161 5.41 2.58 -23.24
CA GLU A 161 5.45 4.03 -23.03
C GLU A 161 5.79 4.40 -21.58
N ARG A 162 5.17 3.72 -20.59
CA ARG A 162 5.48 3.95 -19.17
C ARG A 162 6.92 3.57 -18.84
N TYR A 163 7.40 2.48 -19.41
CA TYR A 163 8.77 2.01 -19.17
C TYR A 163 9.80 2.96 -19.80
N ALA A 164 9.53 3.48 -20.98
CA ALA A 164 10.35 4.52 -21.59
C ALA A 164 10.39 5.79 -20.73
N PHE A 165 9.24 6.22 -20.22
CA PHE A 165 9.15 7.35 -19.30
C PHE A 165 9.94 7.15 -18.01
N LEU A 166 9.78 6.00 -17.34
CA LEU A 166 10.53 5.68 -16.11
C LEU A 166 12.02 5.59 -16.36
N ARG A 167 12.42 5.06 -17.51
CA ARG A 167 13.82 5.00 -17.90
C ARG A 167 14.42 6.37 -18.20
N TRP A 168 13.63 7.28 -18.82
CA TRP A 168 14.01 8.69 -18.91
C TRP A 168 14.19 9.30 -17.52
N GLY A 169 13.23 9.11 -16.61
CA GLY A 169 13.28 9.64 -15.25
C GLY A 169 14.52 9.17 -14.49
N ALA A 170 14.88 7.88 -14.60
CA ALA A 170 16.10 7.34 -14.00
C ALA A 170 17.40 7.99 -14.51
N GLY A 171 17.39 8.56 -15.71
CA GLY A 171 18.51 9.30 -16.27
C GLY A 171 18.46 10.81 -16.09
N ALA A 172 17.25 11.36 -15.89
CA ALA A 172 17.01 12.80 -15.79
C ALA A 172 17.08 13.34 -14.36
N PHE A 173 16.72 12.52 -13.36
CA PHE A 173 16.71 12.92 -11.96
C PHE A 173 17.87 12.32 -11.18
N ASP A 174 18.58 13.15 -10.43
CA ASP A 174 19.53 12.70 -9.41
C ASP A 174 18.79 12.04 -8.24
N ASN A 175 19.43 11.11 -7.55
CA ASN A 175 18.85 10.36 -6.42
C ASN A 175 17.58 9.53 -6.73
N PHE A 176 17.27 9.31 -7.99
CA PHE A 176 16.15 8.51 -8.43
C PHE A 176 16.66 7.25 -9.15
N ARG A 177 16.27 6.08 -8.67
CA ARG A 177 16.66 4.80 -9.26
C ARG A 177 15.43 3.95 -9.54
N VAL A 178 15.47 3.20 -10.63
CA VAL A 178 14.40 2.28 -11.03
C VAL A 178 14.90 0.85 -10.96
N VAL A 179 14.21 0.01 -10.20
CA VAL A 179 14.35 -1.45 -10.22
C VAL A 179 13.44 -1.96 -11.33
N PRO A 180 14.00 -2.60 -12.38
CA PRO A 180 13.26 -3.02 -13.57
C PRO A 180 12.19 -4.08 -13.30
N PRO A 181 11.23 -4.28 -14.24
CA PRO A 181 10.21 -5.31 -14.13
C PRO A 181 10.81 -6.71 -14.02
N GLY A 182 10.04 -7.65 -13.48
CA GLY A 182 10.49 -9.03 -13.31
C GLY A 182 11.49 -9.27 -12.17
N THR A 183 11.85 -8.24 -11.39
CA THR A 183 12.78 -8.37 -10.25
C THR A 183 12.08 -8.93 -9.01
N GLY A 184 10.92 -8.39 -8.68
CA GLY A 184 10.13 -8.78 -7.51
C GLY A 184 9.24 -7.64 -7.03
N ILE A 185 8.49 -7.90 -5.95
CA ILE A 185 7.59 -6.92 -5.34
C ILE A 185 8.39 -5.92 -4.48
N CYS A 186 8.01 -4.65 -4.51
CA CYS A 186 8.78 -3.55 -3.93
C CYS A 186 9.12 -3.76 -2.44
N HIS A 187 8.17 -4.18 -1.62
CA HIS A 187 8.41 -4.36 -0.19
C HIS A 187 9.29 -5.58 0.13
N GLN A 188 9.29 -6.66 -0.68
CA GLN A 188 10.20 -7.80 -0.51
C GLN A 188 11.61 -7.45 -1.02
N VAL A 189 11.72 -6.79 -2.16
CA VAL A 189 13.00 -6.27 -2.68
C VAL A 189 13.62 -5.29 -1.67
N ASN A 190 12.79 -4.46 -1.05
CA ASN A 190 13.21 -3.55 0.02
C ASN A 190 13.74 -4.33 1.24
N LEU A 191 12.97 -5.29 1.76
CA LEU A 191 13.37 -6.11 2.91
C LEU A 191 14.67 -6.87 2.65
N GLU A 192 14.77 -7.53 1.48
CA GLU A 192 15.90 -8.41 1.15
C GLU A 192 17.16 -7.65 0.72
N TYR A 193 17.04 -6.39 0.22
CA TYR A 193 18.17 -5.69 -0.38
C TYR A 193 18.27 -4.19 -0.08
N LEU A 194 17.22 -3.38 -0.37
CA LEU A 194 17.32 -1.92 -0.32
C LEU A 194 17.45 -1.38 1.11
N ALA A 195 16.75 -1.98 2.06
CA ALA A 195 16.78 -1.59 3.47
C ALA A 195 18.13 -1.89 4.12
N GLN A 196 18.60 -0.95 4.95
CA GLN A 196 19.94 -0.98 5.54
C GLN A 196 19.94 -1.09 7.07
N THR A 197 18.80 -0.98 7.73
CA THR A 197 18.58 -0.88 9.18
C THR A 197 19.25 0.34 9.82
N VAL A 198 20.49 0.64 9.48
CA VAL A 198 21.18 1.90 9.81
C VAL A 198 21.66 2.53 8.50
N TRP A 199 21.20 3.74 8.24
CA TRP A 199 21.59 4.54 7.07
C TRP A 199 22.85 5.35 7.35
N THR A 200 23.53 5.80 6.32
CA THR A 200 24.68 6.70 6.42
C THR A 200 24.60 7.79 5.36
N LYS A 201 24.87 9.03 5.74
CA LYS A 201 24.94 10.16 4.82
C LYS A 201 26.30 10.86 4.99
N GLU A 202 26.94 11.19 3.87
CA GLU A 202 28.18 11.95 3.88
C GLU A 202 27.95 13.34 4.50
N ALA A 203 28.94 13.82 5.23
CA ALA A 203 28.94 15.17 5.78
C ALA A 203 30.17 15.92 5.26
N ASN A 204 30.01 17.19 4.89
CA ASN A 204 31.07 18.02 4.31
C ASN A 204 32.28 18.09 5.24
N GLY A 205 33.39 17.41 4.88
CA GLY A 205 34.66 17.45 5.59
C GLY A 205 34.70 16.79 6.98
N ALA A 206 33.65 16.00 7.33
CA ALA A 206 33.51 15.28 8.60
C ALA A 206 33.29 13.77 8.36
N ASN A 207 33.17 12.99 9.46
CA ASN A 207 32.76 11.61 9.36
C ASN A 207 31.34 11.52 8.78
N ALA A 208 31.02 10.45 8.06
CA ALA A 208 29.64 10.18 7.65
C ALA A 208 28.74 10.07 8.88
N VAL A 209 27.51 10.62 8.80
CA VAL A 209 26.54 10.53 9.89
C VAL A 209 25.76 9.22 9.75
N ALA A 210 25.73 8.44 10.84
CA ALA A 210 24.95 7.22 10.96
C ALA A 210 23.64 7.50 11.72
N PHE A 211 22.52 6.98 11.23
CA PHE A 211 21.19 7.15 11.80
C PHE A 211 20.27 5.98 11.42
N PRO A 212 19.12 5.77 12.08
CA PRO A 212 18.20 4.71 11.72
C PRO A 212 17.73 4.83 10.26
N ASP A 213 17.72 3.74 9.52
CA ASP A 213 17.04 3.69 8.23
C ASP A 213 15.55 3.88 8.48
N THR A 214 14.96 4.82 7.78
CA THR A 214 13.52 5.12 7.84
C THR A 214 13.01 5.39 6.44
N LEU A 215 11.78 5.01 6.17
CA LEU A 215 11.22 5.31 4.87
C LEU A 215 9.72 5.56 4.92
N VAL A 216 9.25 6.28 3.91
CA VAL A 216 7.85 6.28 3.50
C VAL A 216 7.76 5.70 2.10
N GLY A 217 6.64 5.06 1.82
CA GLY A 217 6.46 4.42 0.52
C GLY A 217 5.07 4.57 -0.05
N THR A 218 4.96 4.61 -1.36
CA THR A 218 3.67 4.64 -2.05
C THR A 218 3.00 3.26 -2.14
N ASP A 219 3.67 2.21 -1.66
CA ASP A 219 3.09 0.90 -1.43
C ASP A 219 2.54 0.80 0.00
N SER A 220 1.30 0.34 0.15
CA SER A 220 0.67 0.15 1.47
C SER A 220 1.48 -0.79 2.37
N HIS A 221 2.15 -1.79 1.79
CA HIS A 221 2.93 -2.81 2.49
C HIS A 221 4.41 -2.45 2.66
N THR A 222 4.77 -1.18 2.46
CA THR A 222 6.04 -0.59 2.92
C THR A 222 6.34 -0.97 4.37
N THR A 223 5.30 -1.15 5.17
CA THR A 223 5.37 -1.58 6.57
C THR A 223 6.09 -2.91 6.81
N MET A 224 6.24 -3.78 5.81
CA MET A 224 7.00 -5.04 5.95
C MET A 224 8.41 -4.82 6.50
N VAL A 225 9.03 -3.71 6.16
CA VAL A 225 10.39 -3.38 6.56
C VAL A 225 10.57 -3.17 8.07
N ASN A 226 9.47 -2.92 8.80
CA ASN A 226 9.50 -2.79 10.26
C ASN A 226 9.92 -4.11 10.96
N GLY A 227 9.74 -5.26 10.29
CA GLY A 227 10.31 -6.54 10.74
C GLY A 227 11.85 -6.51 10.81
N LEU A 228 12.51 -5.66 9.99
CA LEU A 228 13.94 -5.43 9.98
C LEU A 228 14.38 -4.23 10.87
N ALA A 229 13.53 -3.79 11.78
CA ALA A 229 13.73 -2.62 12.62
C ALA A 229 13.97 -1.30 11.84
N VAL A 230 13.37 -1.19 10.66
CA VAL A 230 13.33 0.05 9.87
C VAL A 230 11.95 0.66 10.04
N LEU A 231 11.86 1.86 10.59
CA LEU A 231 10.58 2.54 10.75
C LEU A 231 10.08 3.01 9.39
N GLY A 232 8.97 2.44 8.94
CA GLY A 232 8.43 2.74 7.62
C GLY A 232 6.94 2.48 7.51
N TRP A 233 6.25 3.31 6.71
CA TRP A 233 4.81 3.17 6.46
C TRP A 233 4.41 3.67 5.08
N GLY A 234 3.17 3.33 4.69
CA GLY A 234 2.57 3.78 3.45
C GLY A 234 2.08 5.22 3.52
N VAL A 235 2.34 5.98 2.46
CA VAL A 235 1.87 7.36 2.26
C VAL A 235 1.21 7.52 0.90
N GLY A 236 0.50 8.63 0.68
CA GLY A 236 0.02 9.00 -0.65
C GLY A 236 1.15 9.44 -1.59
N GLY A 237 0.87 9.43 -2.91
CA GLY A 237 1.83 9.90 -3.92
C GLY A 237 2.29 11.34 -3.66
N ILE A 238 1.35 12.24 -3.39
CA ILE A 238 1.61 13.66 -3.11
C ILE A 238 2.51 13.84 -1.87
N GLU A 239 2.26 13.08 -0.81
CA GLU A 239 3.06 13.13 0.41
C GLU A 239 4.48 12.57 0.18
N ALA A 240 4.59 11.51 -0.66
CA ALA A 240 5.88 10.99 -1.10
C ALA A 240 6.66 11.99 -1.95
N GLU A 241 5.99 12.68 -2.88
CA GLU A 241 6.56 13.74 -3.72
C GLU A 241 7.09 14.89 -2.86
N ALA A 242 6.33 15.34 -1.87
CA ALA A 242 6.77 16.37 -0.94
C ALA A 242 8.00 15.92 -0.13
N ALA A 243 7.99 14.68 0.39
CA ALA A 243 9.12 14.10 1.12
C ALA A 243 10.38 13.98 0.23
N MET A 244 10.22 13.61 -1.05
CA MET A 244 11.33 13.61 -2.02
C MET A 244 11.94 15.01 -2.17
N LEU A 245 11.12 16.03 -2.21
CA LEU A 245 11.53 17.44 -2.38
C LEU A 245 11.97 18.09 -1.05
N GLY A 246 12.20 17.29 0.00
CA GLY A 246 12.78 17.74 1.27
C GLY A 246 11.78 18.29 2.28
N GLN A 247 10.48 18.31 1.97
CA GLN A 247 9.46 18.70 2.93
C GLN A 247 9.36 17.65 4.05
N PRO A 248 9.21 18.05 5.31
CA PRO A 248 8.93 17.11 6.38
C PRO A 248 7.52 16.55 6.26
N ILE A 249 7.33 15.35 6.79
CA ILE A 249 6.00 14.80 7.02
C ILE A 249 5.53 15.28 8.38
N SER A 250 4.48 16.07 8.39
CA SER A 250 3.82 16.47 9.61
C SER A 250 3.02 15.32 10.21
N MET A 251 3.23 15.05 11.49
CA MET A 251 2.51 14.01 12.22
C MET A 251 2.41 14.31 13.71
N LEU A 252 1.34 13.89 14.36
CA LEU A 252 1.27 13.89 15.82
C LEU A 252 2.23 12.84 16.38
N ILE A 253 2.81 13.12 17.57
CA ILE A 253 3.56 12.10 18.31
C ILE A 253 2.59 10.92 18.58
N PRO A 254 2.85 9.71 18.02
CA PRO A 254 1.84 8.66 18.01
C PRO A 254 1.65 8.00 19.39
N GLU A 255 0.44 7.52 19.63
CA GLU A 255 0.24 6.49 20.63
C GLU A 255 0.93 5.19 20.17
N VAL A 256 1.53 4.46 21.11
CA VAL A 256 2.20 3.20 20.82
C VAL A 256 1.56 2.07 21.62
N VAL A 257 1.01 1.09 20.92
CA VAL A 257 0.42 -0.13 21.48
C VAL A 257 1.49 -1.20 21.54
N GLY A 258 1.85 -1.67 22.74
CA GLY A 258 2.74 -2.81 22.92
C GLY A 258 2.01 -4.12 22.68
N PHE A 259 2.57 -5.01 21.86
CA PHE A 259 2.05 -6.35 21.63
C PHE A 259 3.04 -7.37 22.19
N ARG A 260 2.72 -7.93 23.36
CA ARG A 260 3.57 -8.93 24.05
C ARG A 260 3.38 -10.29 23.44
N LEU A 261 4.49 -10.92 23.04
CA LEU A 261 4.51 -12.30 22.57
C LEU A 261 5.21 -13.21 23.59
N THR A 262 4.59 -14.33 23.90
CA THR A 262 5.11 -15.38 24.79
C THR A 262 5.04 -16.76 24.11
N GLY A 263 5.68 -17.77 24.67
CA GLY A 263 5.65 -19.13 24.14
C GLY A 263 6.32 -19.32 22.78
N GLU A 264 5.92 -20.36 22.08
CA GLU A 264 6.39 -20.71 20.73
C GLU A 264 5.24 -21.30 19.89
N LEU A 265 5.34 -21.20 18.54
CA LEU A 265 4.34 -21.77 17.64
C LEU A 265 4.36 -23.30 17.69
N ARG A 266 3.18 -23.90 17.69
CA ARG A 266 3.01 -25.36 17.66
C ARG A 266 3.31 -25.93 16.27
N ASP A 267 3.68 -27.21 16.21
CA ASP A 267 3.77 -27.93 14.93
C ASP A 267 2.44 -27.87 14.17
N GLY A 268 2.52 -27.59 12.87
CA GLY A 268 1.35 -27.44 12.00
C GLY A 268 0.80 -26.01 11.86
N VAL A 269 1.28 -25.08 12.69
CA VAL A 269 0.93 -23.65 12.65
C VAL A 269 2.00 -22.90 11.84
N THR A 270 1.56 -21.91 11.08
CA THR A 270 2.44 -21.11 10.21
C THR A 270 2.47 -19.63 10.61
N ALA A 271 3.45 -18.89 10.11
CA ALA A 271 3.49 -17.42 10.24
C ALA A 271 2.20 -16.74 9.73
N THR A 272 1.55 -17.34 8.74
CA THR A 272 0.27 -16.83 8.21
C THR A 272 -0.84 -16.92 9.26
N ASP A 273 -0.94 -18.04 9.95
CA ASP A 273 -1.93 -18.23 11.03
C ASP A 273 -1.71 -17.23 12.17
N LEU A 274 -0.44 -16.99 12.49
CA LEU A 274 -0.04 -15.99 13.49
C LEU A 274 -0.45 -14.59 13.04
N VAL A 275 -0.13 -14.17 11.82
CA VAL A 275 -0.46 -12.82 11.38
C VAL A 275 -1.96 -12.58 11.26
N LEU A 276 -2.75 -13.60 10.88
CA LEU A 276 -4.21 -13.49 10.85
C LEU A 276 -4.77 -13.33 12.28
N THR A 277 -4.22 -14.05 13.26
CA THR A 277 -4.59 -13.92 14.67
C THR A 277 -4.25 -12.53 15.22
N VAL A 278 -3.03 -12.04 14.96
CA VAL A 278 -2.59 -10.69 15.35
C VAL A 278 -3.47 -9.62 14.70
N THR A 279 -3.81 -9.80 13.42
CA THR A 279 -4.68 -8.86 12.67
C THR A 279 -6.07 -8.74 13.29
N GLU A 280 -6.69 -9.87 13.63
CA GLU A 280 -7.99 -9.90 14.33
C GLU A 280 -7.92 -9.18 15.67
N MET A 281 -6.91 -9.50 16.50
CA MET A 281 -6.73 -8.93 17.84
C MET A 281 -6.52 -7.42 17.79
N LEU A 282 -5.62 -6.94 16.94
CA LEU A 282 -5.30 -5.52 16.82
C LEU A 282 -6.48 -4.72 16.23
N ARG A 283 -7.18 -5.29 15.24
CA ARG A 283 -8.37 -4.66 14.67
C ARG A 283 -9.47 -4.48 15.72
N ARG A 284 -9.67 -5.51 16.57
CA ARG A 284 -10.61 -5.46 17.70
C ARG A 284 -10.19 -4.44 18.76
N ALA A 285 -8.89 -4.28 18.97
CA ALA A 285 -8.33 -3.31 19.94
C ALA A 285 -8.38 -1.86 19.47
N GLY A 286 -8.65 -1.59 18.17
CA GLY A 286 -8.79 -0.24 17.66
C GLY A 286 -7.46 0.53 17.58
N VAL A 287 -6.51 0.02 16.79
CA VAL A 287 -5.15 0.61 16.65
C VAL A 287 -5.02 1.58 15.47
N VAL A 288 -6.13 2.04 14.90
CA VAL A 288 -6.11 2.96 13.74
C VAL A 288 -5.34 4.24 14.08
N GLY A 289 -4.37 4.58 13.23
CA GLY A 289 -3.51 5.77 13.41
C GLY A 289 -2.45 5.64 14.50
N LYS A 290 -2.36 4.49 15.20
CA LYS A 290 -1.35 4.24 16.22
C LYS A 290 -0.17 3.47 15.66
N PHE A 291 0.96 3.49 16.38
CA PHE A 291 2.03 2.53 16.17
C PHE A 291 1.76 1.27 17.00
N VAL A 292 2.13 0.13 16.47
CA VAL A 292 2.20 -1.14 17.22
C VAL A 292 3.66 -1.53 17.33
N GLU A 293 4.10 -1.94 18.52
CA GLU A 293 5.48 -2.40 18.75
C GLU A 293 5.46 -3.77 19.44
N PHE A 294 6.13 -4.74 18.82
CA PHE A 294 6.17 -6.11 19.30
C PHE A 294 7.31 -6.31 20.31
N PHE A 295 7.02 -6.97 21.41
CA PHE A 295 7.97 -7.20 22.52
C PHE A 295 7.69 -8.52 23.25
N GLY A 296 8.47 -8.83 24.27
CA GLY A 296 8.30 -10.03 25.08
C GLY A 296 9.28 -11.15 24.70
N VAL A 297 9.28 -12.21 25.48
CA VAL A 297 10.23 -13.33 25.35
C VAL A 297 10.01 -14.16 24.10
N GLY A 298 8.75 -14.23 23.62
CA GLY A 298 8.38 -14.98 22.41
C GLY A 298 9.03 -14.46 21.13
N LEU A 299 9.51 -13.17 21.10
CA LEU A 299 10.23 -12.66 19.95
C LEU A 299 11.49 -13.46 19.59
N GLY A 300 12.16 -14.04 20.60
CA GLY A 300 13.34 -14.88 20.36
C GLY A 300 13.04 -16.17 19.61
N ASN A 301 11.77 -16.57 19.54
CA ASN A 301 11.31 -17.78 18.87
C ASN A 301 10.75 -17.49 17.45
N LEU A 302 10.72 -16.22 17.04
CA LEU A 302 10.27 -15.80 15.72
C LEU A 302 11.45 -15.39 14.83
N PRO A 303 11.71 -16.11 13.73
CA PRO A 303 12.67 -15.67 12.72
C PRO A 303 12.21 -14.34 12.09
N LEU A 304 13.13 -13.61 11.49
CA LEU A 304 12.83 -12.29 10.95
C LEU A 304 11.74 -12.33 9.88
N GLU A 305 11.67 -13.38 9.08
CA GLU A 305 10.67 -13.58 8.04
C GLU A 305 9.24 -13.64 8.61
N ASP A 306 9.04 -14.22 9.80
CA ASP A 306 7.75 -14.22 10.49
C ASP A 306 7.40 -12.81 10.99
N ARG A 307 8.37 -12.07 11.53
CA ARG A 307 8.20 -10.66 11.95
C ARG A 307 7.83 -9.78 10.76
N ALA A 308 8.49 -9.98 9.63
CA ALA A 308 8.20 -9.25 8.38
C ALA A 308 6.78 -9.54 7.89
N THR A 309 6.32 -10.79 8.00
CA THR A 309 4.94 -11.20 7.69
C THR A 309 3.92 -10.45 8.56
N ILE A 310 4.18 -10.32 9.87
CA ILE A 310 3.33 -9.56 10.80
C ILE A 310 3.35 -8.07 10.46
N ALA A 311 4.53 -7.50 10.26
CA ALA A 311 4.70 -6.08 9.94
C ALA A 311 4.04 -5.70 8.60
N ASN A 312 4.04 -6.62 7.62
CA ASN A 312 3.42 -6.43 6.31
C ASN A 312 1.93 -6.10 6.42
N MET A 313 1.20 -6.77 7.31
CA MET A 313 -0.24 -6.60 7.47
C MET A 313 -0.65 -5.43 8.41
N ALA A 314 0.26 -4.49 8.69
CA ALA A 314 -0.09 -3.29 9.47
C ALA A 314 -1.29 -2.52 8.88
N PRO A 315 -1.41 -2.29 7.56
CA PRO A 315 -2.60 -1.67 6.98
C PRO A 315 -3.88 -2.46 7.24
N GLU A 316 -3.83 -3.80 7.23
CA GLU A 316 -4.99 -4.66 7.43
C GLU A 316 -5.46 -4.64 8.89
N TYR A 317 -4.56 -4.61 9.87
CA TYR A 317 -4.99 -4.39 11.27
C TYR A 317 -5.22 -2.92 11.63
N GLY A 318 -4.88 -1.98 10.73
CA GLY A 318 -5.22 -0.56 10.83
C GLY A 318 -4.18 0.32 11.52
N ALA A 319 -3.01 -0.22 11.90
CA ALA A 319 -1.93 0.57 12.47
C ALA A 319 -1.10 1.28 11.39
N THR A 320 -0.42 2.37 11.78
CA THR A 320 0.54 3.04 10.90
C THR A 320 1.74 2.13 10.61
N CYS A 321 2.22 1.38 11.61
CA CYS A 321 3.28 0.39 11.46
C CYS A 321 3.19 -0.71 12.55
N GLY A 322 3.89 -1.83 12.32
CA GLY A 322 4.10 -2.89 13.30
C GLY A 322 5.59 -3.13 13.49
N PHE A 323 6.19 -2.45 14.46
CA PHE A 323 7.64 -2.32 14.62
C PHE A 323 8.24 -3.43 15.47
N PHE A 324 9.41 -3.91 15.07
CA PHE A 324 10.24 -4.88 15.79
C PHE A 324 11.62 -4.26 16.10
N PRO A 325 12.19 -4.51 17.29
CA PRO A 325 13.51 -4.00 17.64
C PRO A 325 14.64 -4.76 16.92
N VAL A 326 15.81 -4.13 16.84
CA VAL A 326 17.05 -4.80 16.41
C VAL A 326 17.49 -5.83 17.46
N ASP A 327 17.77 -7.05 17.02
CA ASP A 327 18.32 -8.13 17.85
C ASP A 327 19.21 -9.08 17.04
N ASP A 328 19.60 -10.23 17.60
CA ASP A 328 20.45 -11.21 16.93
C ASP A 328 19.80 -11.78 15.65
N GLU A 329 18.48 -11.96 15.61
CA GLU A 329 17.74 -12.39 14.40
C GLU A 329 17.86 -11.36 13.27
N THR A 330 17.82 -10.06 13.61
CA THR A 330 18.05 -8.98 12.65
C THR A 330 19.45 -9.10 12.02
N LEU A 331 20.48 -9.31 12.83
CA LEU A 331 21.87 -9.48 12.35
C LEU A 331 22.02 -10.76 11.51
N ALA A 332 21.37 -11.85 11.94
CA ALA A 332 21.37 -13.13 11.22
C ALA A 332 20.74 -12.98 9.82
N TYR A 333 19.61 -12.30 9.72
CA TYR A 333 18.94 -12.03 8.46
C TYR A 333 19.78 -11.15 7.51
N LEU A 334 20.36 -10.06 8.01
CA LEU A 334 21.25 -9.21 7.22
C LEU A 334 22.45 -10.00 6.66
N LYS A 335 22.96 -10.96 7.42
CA LYS A 335 24.04 -11.87 6.98
C LYS A 335 23.54 -12.86 5.93
N ALA A 336 22.36 -13.44 6.13
CA ALA A 336 21.73 -14.41 5.22
C ALA A 336 21.42 -13.77 3.87
N THR A 337 20.90 -12.53 3.86
CA THR A 337 20.56 -11.75 2.66
C THR A 337 21.73 -10.98 2.05
N ALA A 338 22.95 -11.36 2.39
CA ALA A 338 24.21 -10.89 1.77
C ALA A 338 24.55 -9.42 2.01
N ARG A 339 24.04 -8.74 3.05
CA ARG A 339 24.53 -7.41 3.41
C ARG A 339 26.04 -7.46 3.70
N LYS A 340 26.73 -6.35 3.39
CA LYS A 340 28.19 -6.24 3.57
C LYS A 340 28.53 -6.36 5.07
N LYS A 341 29.63 -7.04 5.39
CA LYS A 341 30.11 -7.21 6.78
C LYS A 341 30.19 -5.88 7.53
N ARG A 342 30.72 -4.83 6.89
CA ARG A 342 30.80 -3.47 7.43
C ARG A 342 29.42 -2.92 7.84
N ARG A 343 28.37 -3.15 7.02
CA ARG A 343 27.02 -2.71 7.33
C ARG A 343 26.47 -3.43 8.56
N ILE A 344 26.65 -4.74 8.66
CA ILE A 344 26.21 -5.55 9.81
C ILE A 344 26.90 -5.08 11.09
N ALA A 345 28.22 -4.84 11.05
CA ALA A 345 28.98 -4.32 12.19
C ALA A 345 28.51 -2.92 12.61
N LEU A 346 28.16 -2.06 11.64
CA LEU A 346 27.61 -0.74 11.93
C LEU A 346 26.24 -0.84 12.61
N VAL A 347 25.34 -1.70 12.11
CA VAL A 347 24.00 -1.91 12.70
C VAL A 347 24.12 -2.36 14.15
N GLU A 348 24.95 -3.36 14.43
CA GLU A 348 25.17 -3.85 15.80
C GLU A 348 25.72 -2.76 16.71
N ALA A 349 26.80 -2.09 16.28
CA ALA A 349 27.48 -1.07 17.08
C ALA A 349 26.55 0.14 17.35
N TYR A 350 25.83 0.59 16.34
CA TYR A 350 24.90 1.70 16.43
C TYR A 350 23.72 1.38 17.38
N ALA A 351 23.06 0.23 17.16
CA ALA A 351 21.91 -0.16 17.98
C ALA A 351 22.28 -0.32 19.46
N LYS A 352 23.46 -0.89 19.76
CA LYS A 352 23.97 -1.00 21.13
C LYS A 352 24.32 0.37 21.74
N ALA A 353 24.94 1.25 20.97
CA ALA A 353 25.29 2.61 21.45
C ALA A 353 24.05 3.45 21.76
N GLN A 354 22.97 3.28 20.97
CA GLN A 354 21.71 4.00 21.14
C GLN A 354 20.74 3.37 22.18
N GLY A 355 21.07 2.22 22.77
CA GLY A 355 20.14 1.48 23.61
C GLY A 355 18.90 1.00 22.85
N MET A 356 19.10 0.61 21.59
CA MET A 356 18.07 0.11 20.68
C MET A 356 18.28 -1.37 20.28
N PHE A 357 19.28 -2.02 20.83
CA PHE A 357 19.53 -3.45 20.65
C PHE A 357 18.80 -4.23 21.75
N ARG A 358 17.92 -5.15 21.34
CA ARG A 358 17.16 -6.00 22.26
C ARG A 358 17.88 -7.31 22.52
N ASP A 359 18.00 -7.67 23.78
CA ASP A 359 18.42 -8.98 24.28
C ASP A 359 17.46 -9.47 25.38
N ALA A 360 17.75 -10.64 25.94
CA ALA A 360 16.91 -11.23 27.00
C ALA A 360 16.85 -10.40 28.29
N GLY A 361 17.82 -9.51 28.52
CA GLY A 361 17.88 -8.63 29.69
C GLY A 361 17.31 -7.24 29.44
N THR A 362 16.90 -6.91 28.23
CA THR A 362 16.37 -5.59 27.89
C THR A 362 15.02 -5.36 28.57
N PRO A 363 14.87 -4.29 29.40
CA PRO A 363 13.59 -3.95 30.00
C PRO A 363 12.50 -3.68 28.96
N ASP A 364 11.28 -4.05 29.28
CA ASP A 364 10.13 -3.72 28.43
C ASP A 364 9.94 -2.20 28.35
N PRO A 365 9.71 -1.63 27.16
CA PRO A 365 9.37 -0.22 27.02
C PRO A 365 8.04 0.15 27.67
N VAL A 366 7.84 1.43 27.89
CA VAL A 366 6.56 1.98 28.34
C VAL A 366 5.65 2.21 27.13
N PHE A 367 4.44 1.64 27.15
CA PHE A 367 3.46 1.75 26.07
C PHE A 367 2.19 2.49 26.50
N THR A 368 1.42 3.00 25.54
CA THR A 368 0.09 3.58 25.78
C THR A 368 -0.84 2.53 26.41
N ASN A 369 -0.91 1.37 25.81
CA ASN A 369 -1.56 0.16 26.30
C ASN A 369 -0.85 -1.09 25.77
N THR A 370 -1.19 -2.26 26.29
CA THR A 370 -0.58 -3.53 25.90
C THR A 370 -1.62 -4.60 25.62
N LEU A 371 -1.31 -5.44 24.63
CA LEU A 371 -1.99 -6.70 24.34
C LEU A 371 -0.99 -7.84 24.54
N GLU A 372 -1.49 -9.05 24.74
CA GLU A 372 -0.66 -10.25 24.94
C GLU A 372 -1.21 -11.43 24.15
N LEU A 373 -0.30 -12.21 23.55
CA LEU A 373 -0.59 -13.44 22.84
C LEU A 373 0.47 -14.49 23.20
N ASP A 374 0.02 -15.65 23.68
CA ASP A 374 0.86 -16.85 23.72
C ASP A 374 0.87 -17.47 22.31
N LEU A 375 2.05 -17.63 21.74
CA LEU A 375 2.21 -18.22 20.41
C LEU A 375 1.66 -19.66 20.35
N GLY A 376 1.62 -20.35 21.50
CA GLY A 376 1.00 -21.68 21.62
C GLY A 376 -0.52 -21.69 21.44
N ASP A 377 -1.20 -20.54 21.55
CA ASP A 377 -2.64 -20.44 21.35
C ASP A 377 -3.05 -20.20 19.89
N VAL A 378 -2.09 -19.95 19.00
CA VAL A 378 -2.36 -19.77 17.58
C VAL A 378 -2.79 -21.09 16.96
N GLU A 379 -3.83 -21.04 16.14
CA GLU A 379 -4.38 -22.22 15.45
C GLU A 379 -4.47 -21.97 13.94
N PRO A 380 -4.41 -23.06 13.10
CA PRO A 380 -4.54 -22.95 11.67
C PRO A 380 -5.82 -22.20 11.28
N SER A 381 -5.68 -21.21 10.42
CA SER A 381 -6.76 -20.27 10.10
C SER A 381 -6.72 -19.81 8.64
N ILE A 382 -7.86 -19.35 8.16
CA ILE A 382 -8.00 -18.55 6.95
C ILE A 382 -8.66 -17.22 7.31
N ALA A 383 -8.70 -16.25 6.41
CA ALA A 383 -9.46 -15.01 6.62
C ALA A 383 -10.33 -14.68 5.40
N GLY A 384 -11.57 -14.33 5.65
CA GLY A 384 -12.56 -14.01 4.63
C GLY A 384 -13.99 -14.33 5.08
N PRO A 385 -14.96 -14.24 4.15
CA PRO A 385 -14.81 -14.11 2.69
C PRO A 385 -14.60 -12.69 2.14
N LYS A 386 -14.67 -11.64 2.99
CA LYS A 386 -14.69 -10.24 2.52
C LYS A 386 -13.51 -9.39 2.96
N ARG A 387 -12.97 -9.65 4.17
CA ARG A 387 -11.97 -8.75 4.77
C ARG A 387 -10.81 -9.55 5.36
N PRO A 388 -9.59 -8.99 5.36
CA PRO A 388 -8.40 -9.68 5.87
C PRO A 388 -8.42 -9.90 7.40
N GLN A 389 -9.19 -9.12 8.14
CA GLN A 389 -9.36 -9.26 9.60
C GLN A 389 -10.46 -10.25 10.01
N ASP A 390 -11.25 -10.77 9.08
CA ASP A 390 -12.30 -11.76 9.35
C ASP A 390 -11.67 -13.16 9.43
N ARG A 391 -10.89 -13.41 10.50
CA ARG A 391 -10.23 -14.69 10.73
C ARG A 391 -11.23 -15.79 11.06
N VAL A 392 -11.05 -16.93 10.42
CA VAL A 392 -11.86 -18.13 10.64
C VAL A 392 -10.91 -19.29 10.91
N PRO A 393 -11.03 -20.00 12.06
CA PRO A 393 -10.31 -21.25 12.29
C PRO A 393 -10.59 -22.27 11.18
N LEU A 394 -9.57 -23.01 10.75
CA LEU A 394 -9.66 -23.89 9.58
C LEU A 394 -10.80 -24.92 9.71
N ASN A 395 -11.01 -25.44 10.90
CA ASN A 395 -12.10 -26.39 11.24
C ASN A 395 -13.50 -25.76 11.26
N GLN A 396 -13.62 -24.46 11.07
CA GLN A 396 -14.89 -23.72 10.95
C GLN A 396 -15.10 -23.13 9.54
N ALA A 397 -14.12 -23.25 8.65
CA ALA A 397 -14.11 -22.57 7.35
C ALA A 397 -15.31 -22.95 6.47
N ALA A 398 -15.59 -24.24 6.33
CA ALA A 398 -16.73 -24.72 5.53
C ALA A 398 -18.09 -24.24 6.09
N LYS A 399 -18.24 -24.27 7.42
CA LYS A 399 -19.43 -23.77 8.10
C LYS A 399 -19.59 -22.25 7.93
N ALA A 400 -18.50 -21.49 8.11
CA ALA A 400 -18.52 -20.04 7.93
C ALA A 400 -18.89 -19.64 6.49
N PHE A 401 -18.42 -20.38 5.49
CA PHE A 401 -18.84 -20.15 4.11
C PHE A 401 -20.34 -20.45 3.91
N ALA A 402 -20.86 -21.55 4.47
CA ALA A 402 -22.28 -21.86 4.37
C ALA A 402 -23.16 -20.76 5.00
N GLU A 403 -22.73 -20.20 6.12
CA GLU A 403 -23.42 -19.06 6.74
C GLU A 403 -23.35 -17.79 5.90
N ALA A 404 -22.20 -17.50 5.29
CA ALA A 404 -22.04 -16.36 4.38
C ALA A 404 -22.88 -16.55 3.10
N LEU A 405 -22.95 -17.77 2.58
CA LEU A 405 -23.77 -18.10 1.41
C LEU A 405 -25.24 -17.77 1.64
N ASP A 406 -25.76 -18.04 2.82
CA ASP A 406 -27.14 -17.73 3.21
C ASP A 406 -27.33 -16.23 3.50
N LYS A 407 -26.57 -15.71 4.48
CA LYS A 407 -26.80 -14.37 5.06
C LYS A 407 -26.31 -13.23 4.15
N GLU A 408 -25.21 -13.43 3.43
CA GLU A 408 -24.57 -12.37 2.67
C GLU A 408 -24.85 -12.44 1.16
N TYR A 409 -24.90 -13.66 0.62
CA TYR A 409 -25.14 -13.85 -0.81
C TYR A 409 -26.59 -14.20 -1.13
N GLY A 410 -27.42 -14.51 -0.11
CA GLY A 410 -28.83 -14.87 -0.27
C GLY A 410 -29.05 -16.17 -1.08
N LYS A 411 -28.10 -17.10 -0.98
CA LYS A 411 -28.05 -18.35 -1.78
C LYS A 411 -28.12 -19.62 -0.94
N GLY A 412 -28.47 -19.51 0.34
CA GLY A 412 -28.51 -20.66 1.25
C GLY A 412 -29.42 -21.80 0.77
N ALA A 413 -30.58 -21.45 0.19
CA ALA A 413 -31.52 -22.43 -0.39
C ALA A 413 -30.93 -23.17 -1.64
N GLU A 414 -29.92 -22.62 -2.28
CA GLU A 414 -29.25 -23.17 -3.46
C GLU A 414 -27.88 -23.79 -3.12
N ALA A 415 -27.52 -24.00 -1.85
CA ALA A 415 -26.20 -24.43 -1.42
C ALA A 415 -25.66 -25.68 -2.15
N GLY A 416 -26.52 -26.62 -2.47
CA GLY A 416 -26.20 -27.86 -3.23
C GLY A 416 -26.25 -27.71 -4.75
N LYS A 417 -26.47 -26.51 -5.29
CA LYS A 417 -26.61 -26.27 -6.72
C LYS A 417 -25.28 -26.55 -7.43
N ARG A 418 -25.35 -27.40 -8.46
CA ARG A 418 -24.24 -27.66 -9.37
C ARG A 418 -24.73 -27.46 -10.82
N VAL A 419 -23.87 -26.82 -11.64
CA VAL A 419 -24.22 -26.45 -13.01
C VAL A 419 -23.15 -26.95 -13.96
N PRO A 420 -23.48 -27.70 -15.02
CA PRO A 420 -22.52 -28.13 -16.01
C PRO A 420 -21.85 -26.96 -16.72
N VAL A 421 -20.53 -27.01 -16.88
CA VAL A 421 -19.78 -26.01 -17.64
C VAL A 421 -19.78 -26.44 -19.12
N LYS A 422 -20.23 -25.54 -19.99
CA LYS A 422 -20.36 -25.80 -21.42
C LYS A 422 -19.02 -26.24 -22.03
N GLY A 423 -19.03 -27.40 -22.68
CA GLY A 423 -17.85 -27.95 -23.36
C GLY A 423 -16.79 -28.53 -22.43
N LYS A 424 -17.08 -28.69 -21.14
CA LYS A 424 -16.19 -29.32 -20.15
C LYS A 424 -16.86 -30.55 -19.54
N ASN A 425 -16.09 -31.41 -18.92
CA ASN A 425 -16.53 -32.64 -18.24
C ASN A 425 -16.70 -32.46 -16.71
N PHE A 426 -16.95 -31.25 -16.27
CA PHE A 426 -17.17 -30.91 -14.88
C PHE A 426 -18.30 -29.90 -14.73
N ASP A 427 -18.80 -29.77 -13.52
CA ASP A 427 -19.77 -28.78 -13.09
C ASP A 427 -19.19 -27.80 -12.07
N LEU A 428 -19.84 -26.64 -11.88
CA LEU A 428 -19.53 -25.65 -10.88
C LEU A 428 -20.68 -25.49 -9.90
N GLY A 429 -20.35 -25.18 -8.65
CA GLY A 429 -21.28 -24.85 -7.58
C GLY A 429 -20.84 -23.68 -6.75
N HIS A 430 -21.70 -23.31 -5.79
CA HIS A 430 -21.32 -22.32 -4.78
C HIS A 430 -20.15 -22.83 -3.93
N GLY A 431 -19.17 -21.95 -3.67
CA GLY A 431 -17.99 -22.28 -2.90
C GLY A 431 -16.87 -22.97 -3.67
N ASP A 432 -17.07 -23.31 -4.96
CA ASP A 432 -15.98 -23.86 -5.74
C ASP A 432 -14.86 -22.82 -5.89
N VAL A 433 -13.63 -23.29 -5.68
CA VAL A 433 -12.41 -22.47 -5.79
C VAL A 433 -12.04 -22.36 -7.27
N VAL A 434 -12.23 -21.19 -7.84
CA VAL A 434 -11.89 -20.93 -9.26
C VAL A 434 -10.55 -20.25 -9.44
N ILE A 435 -9.98 -19.67 -8.35
CA ILE A 435 -8.62 -19.10 -8.31
C ILE A 435 -7.92 -19.61 -7.06
N ALA A 436 -6.74 -20.22 -7.24
CA ALA A 436 -5.81 -20.55 -6.16
C ALA A 436 -4.43 -19.95 -6.48
N ALA A 437 -4.03 -18.92 -5.73
CA ALA A 437 -2.84 -18.16 -6.07
C ALA A 437 -1.86 -18.08 -4.89
N ILE A 438 -0.63 -18.57 -5.12
CA ILE A 438 0.52 -18.26 -4.25
C ILE A 438 1.09 -16.93 -4.76
N THR A 439 0.76 -15.85 -4.02
CA THR A 439 1.04 -14.48 -4.44
C THR A 439 2.17 -13.84 -3.65
N SER A 440 2.79 -12.83 -4.22
CA SER A 440 3.98 -12.16 -3.71
C SER A 440 3.78 -11.33 -2.43
N CYS A 441 2.54 -11.02 -2.04
CA CYS A 441 2.29 -9.90 -1.12
C CYS A 441 2.82 -10.09 0.31
N THR A 442 2.56 -11.23 0.98
CA THR A 442 2.85 -11.38 2.41
C THR A 442 3.80 -12.54 2.69
N ASN A 443 3.52 -13.68 2.10
CA ASN A 443 4.05 -14.96 2.55
C ASN A 443 5.31 -15.41 1.79
N THR A 444 5.54 -14.92 0.56
CA THR A 444 6.64 -15.43 -0.28
C THR A 444 8.02 -14.98 0.19
N SER A 445 8.11 -13.96 1.05
CA SER A 445 9.36 -13.58 1.74
C SER A 445 9.78 -14.60 2.80
N ASN A 446 8.90 -15.54 3.16
CA ASN A 446 9.12 -16.55 4.17
C ASN A 446 9.40 -17.92 3.54
N PRO A 447 10.66 -18.39 3.52
CA PRO A 447 11.03 -19.66 2.92
C PRO A 447 10.37 -20.88 3.60
N PHE A 448 9.99 -20.76 4.87
CA PHE A 448 9.38 -21.86 5.61
C PHE A 448 8.03 -22.26 5.01
N VAL A 449 7.14 -21.29 4.77
CA VAL A 449 5.81 -21.55 4.21
C VAL A 449 5.86 -21.91 2.72
N MET A 450 6.83 -21.35 1.98
CA MET A 450 7.03 -21.68 0.57
C MET A 450 7.53 -23.11 0.38
N VAL A 451 8.49 -23.54 1.18
CA VAL A 451 8.98 -24.94 1.20
C VAL A 451 7.87 -25.88 1.68
N ALA A 452 7.06 -25.47 2.66
CA ALA A 452 5.92 -26.26 3.11
C ALA A 452 4.92 -26.51 1.98
N ALA A 453 4.60 -25.48 1.17
CA ALA A 453 3.72 -25.64 -0.01
C ALA A 453 4.29 -26.63 -1.03
N GLY A 454 5.58 -26.53 -1.35
CA GLY A 454 6.24 -27.44 -2.28
C GLY A 454 6.32 -28.88 -1.75
N LEU A 455 6.55 -29.08 -0.44
CA LEU A 455 6.54 -30.40 0.17
C LEU A 455 5.14 -31.02 0.20
N LEU A 456 4.10 -30.24 0.46
CA LEU A 456 2.71 -30.67 0.39
C LEU A 456 2.36 -31.10 -1.03
N ALA A 457 2.70 -30.29 -2.05
CA ALA A 457 2.53 -30.63 -3.45
C ALA A 457 3.20 -31.97 -3.81
N LYS A 458 4.45 -32.15 -3.38
CA LYS A 458 5.19 -33.41 -3.58
C LYS A 458 4.51 -34.63 -2.94
N LYS A 459 3.98 -34.49 -1.72
CA LYS A 459 3.27 -35.57 -1.05
C LYS A 459 1.93 -35.87 -1.70
N ALA A 460 1.21 -34.84 -2.15
CA ALA A 460 -0.05 -34.98 -2.87
C ALA A 460 0.11 -35.74 -4.20
N LEU A 461 1.09 -35.35 -5.01
CA LEU A 461 1.41 -36.05 -6.27
C LEU A 461 1.80 -37.50 -6.06
N LYS A 462 2.54 -37.83 -5.01
CA LYS A 462 2.88 -39.21 -4.66
C LYS A 462 1.66 -40.08 -4.31
N ARG A 463 0.57 -39.47 -3.87
CA ARG A 463 -0.73 -40.08 -3.58
C ARG A 463 -1.66 -40.04 -4.81
N GLY A 464 -1.21 -39.54 -5.96
CA GLY A 464 -2.02 -39.42 -7.18
C GLY A 464 -3.05 -38.30 -7.16
N LEU A 465 -2.99 -37.38 -6.21
CA LEU A 465 -3.88 -36.22 -6.15
C LEU A 465 -3.48 -35.14 -7.15
N ASN A 466 -4.47 -34.48 -7.73
CA ASN A 466 -4.31 -33.37 -8.67
C ASN A 466 -5.25 -32.22 -8.29
N VAL A 467 -4.94 -31.01 -8.79
CA VAL A 467 -5.82 -29.85 -8.72
C VAL A 467 -7.08 -30.09 -9.54
N LYS A 468 -8.21 -29.55 -9.09
CA LYS A 468 -9.47 -29.65 -9.85
C LYS A 468 -9.41 -28.85 -11.15
N PRO A 469 -10.03 -29.33 -12.23
CA PRO A 469 -9.86 -28.76 -13.58
C PRO A 469 -10.47 -27.35 -13.75
N TRP A 470 -11.29 -26.89 -12.84
CA TRP A 470 -11.87 -25.54 -12.84
C TRP A 470 -11.03 -24.50 -12.10
N VAL A 471 -9.94 -24.91 -11.42
CA VAL A 471 -9.11 -24.03 -10.62
C VAL A 471 -8.00 -23.39 -11.46
N LYS A 472 -8.02 -22.08 -11.58
CA LYS A 472 -6.90 -21.30 -12.11
C LYS A 472 -5.83 -21.18 -11.04
N THR A 473 -4.71 -21.88 -11.24
CA THR A 473 -3.57 -21.88 -10.31
C THR A 473 -2.48 -20.94 -10.79
N SER A 474 -1.75 -20.31 -9.86
CA SER A 474 -0.62 -19.45 -10.18
C SER A 474 0.41 -19.37 -9.05
N LEU A 475 1.69 -19.21 -9.42
CA LEU A 475 2.79 -18.90 -8.53
C LEU A 475 3.43 -17.59 -9.00
N ALA A 476 3.31 -16.53 -8.19
CA ALA A 476 3.93 -15.23 -8.43
C ALA A 476 4.74 -14.82 -7.20
N PRO A 477 6.02 -15.24 -7.09
CA PRO A 477 6.84 -14.92 -5.92
C PRO A 477 7.20 -13.44 -5.84
N GLY A 478 7.50 -12.97 -4.64
CA GLY A 478 7.92 -11.60 -4.39
C GLY A 478 9.39 -11.32 -4.73
N SER A 479 10.19 -12.35 -5.03
CA SER A 479 11.55 -12.20 -5.55
C SER A 479 12.00 -13.42 -6.32
N GLN A 480 12.98 -13.23 -7.20
CA GLN A 480 13.61 -14.32 -7.96
C GLN A 480 14.36 -15.33 -7.07
N VAL A 481 14.75 -14.92 -5.85
CA VAL A 481 15.42 -15.81 -4.87
C VAL A 481 14.50 -16.96 -4.46
N VAL A 482 13.17 -16.73 -4.44
CA VAL A 482 12.18 -17.77 -4.13
C VAL A 482 12.22 -18.89 -5.15
N THR A 483 12.25 -18.56 -6.43
CA THR A 483 12.38 -19.55 -7.52
C THR A 483 13.71 -20.30 -7.39
N ASP A 484 14.81 -19.60 -7.15
CA ASP A 484 16.13 -20.23 -7.01
C ASP A 484 16.16 -21.31 -5.92
N TYR A 485 15.59 -21.04 -4.74
CA TYR A 485 15.63 -22.05 -3.67
C TYR A 485 14.57 -23.16 -3.86
N LEU A 486 13.43 -22.89 -4.47
CA LEU A 486 12.43 -23.92 -4.81
C LEU A 486 13.00 -24.88 -5.87
N GLU A 487 13.67 -24.38 -6.91
CA GLU A 487 14.36 -25.19 -7.91
C GLU A 487 15.47 -26.04 -7.25
N LYS A 488 16.32 -25.41 -6.42
CA LYS A 488 17.38 -26.12 -5.73
C LYS A 488 16.87 -27.21 -4.77
N ALA A 489 15.70 -26.97 -4.17
CA ALA A 489 15.04 -27.96 -3.33
C ALA A 489 14.38 -29.08 -4.14
N GLY A 490 14.25 -28.91 -5.48
CA GLY A 490 13.49 -29.81 -6.36
C GLY A 490 11.98 -29.77 -6.12
N LEU A 491 11.48 -28.61 -5.60
CA LEU A 491 10.08 -28.42 -5.26
C LEU A 491 9.33 -27.61 -6.32
N GLN A 492 10.02 -26.82 -7.15
CA GLN A 492 9.38 -26.06 -8.24
C GLN A 492 8.66 -27.01 -9.19
N LYS A 493 9.30 -28.10 -9.63
CA LYS A 493 8.72 -29.10 -10.53
C LYS A 493 7.47 -29.80 -9.95
N GLU A 494 7.38 -29.92 -8.63
CA GLU A 494 6.23 -30.52 -7.95
C GLU A 494 5.05 -29.53 -7.92
N LEU A 495 5.32 -28.25 -7.74
CA LEU A 495 4.35 -27.17 -7.86
C LEU A 495 3.86 -27.04 -9.32
N ASP A 496 4.77 -27.05 -10.28
CA ASP A 496 4.45 -27.00 -11.73
C ASP A 496 3.54 -28.17 -12.14
N ALA A 497 3.81 -29.38 -11.64
CA ALA A 497 2.99 -30.57 -11.91
C ALA A 497 1.56 -30.45 -11.36
N LEU A 498 1.32 -29.63 -10.34
CA LEU A 498 -0.01 -29.26 -9.85
C LEU A 498 -0.59 -27.99 -10.54
N GLY A 499 0.10 -27.46 -11.55
CA GLY A 499 -0.33 -26.27 -12.29
C GLY A 499 0.04 -24.94 -11.61
N PHE A 500 0.77 -24.95 -10.49
CA PHE A 500 1.32 -23.74 -9.86
C PHE A 500 2.62 -23.32 -10.54
N ASN A 501 2.53 -23.11 -11.87
CA ASN A 501 3.64 -22.60 -12.65
C ASN A 501 3.93 -21.15 -12.31
N LEU A 502 5.19 -20.76 -12.48
CA LEU A 502 5.60 -19.35 -12.39
C LEU A 502 4.86 -18.53 -13.46
N VAL A 503 4.20 -17.45 -13.04
CA VAL A 503 3.42 -16.56 -13.94
C VAL A 503 4.00 -15.15 -14.02
N GLY A 504 4.83 -14.74 -13.07
CA GLY A 504 5.44 -13.42 -12.98
C GLY A 504 6.09 -13.19 -11.63
N TYR A 505 6.75 -12.05 -11.48
CA TYR A 505 7.25 -11.54 -10.19
C TYR A 505 6.60 -10.19 -9.94
N GLY A 506 5.90 -10.04 -8.81
CA GLY A 506 5.20 -8.81 -8.46
C GLY A 506 3.75 -9.03 -8.03
N CYS A 507 2.97 -7.96 -7.91
CA CYS A 507 1.61 -7.99 -7.41
C CYS A 507 0.62 -8.47 -8.48
N THR A 508 0.15 -9.72 -8.37
CA THR A 508 -0.76 -10.32 -9.36
C THR A 508 -2.22 -10.41 -8.91
N THR A 509 -2.52 -10.39 -7.60
CA THR A 509 -3.89 -10.60 -7.13
C THR A 509 -4.50 -9.40 -6.41
N CYS A 510 -3.74 -8.69 -5.59
CA CYS A 510 -4.28 -7.64 -4.72
C CYS A 510 -4.83 -6.40 -5.46
N ILE A 511 -4.52 -6.23 -6.74
CA ILE A 511 -4.92 -5.09 -7.56
C ILE A 511 -5.73 -5.47 -8.83
N GLY A 512 -6.19 -6.71 -8.91
CA GLY A 512 -6.96 -7.18 -10.07
C GLY A 512 -6.12 -7.74 -11.22
N ASN A 513 -4.82 -7.94 -11.03
CA ASN A 513 -3.91 -8.51 -12.04
C ASN A 513 -3.94 -10.06 -12.09
N SER A 514 -4.89 -10.69 -11.39
CA SER A 514 -5.11 -12.14 -11.49
C SER A 514 -5.51 -12.61 -12.91
N GLY A 515 -5.85 -11.65 -13.79
CA GLY A 515 -6.25 -11.90 -15.15
C GLY A 515 -7.65 -12.53 -15.26
N PRO A 516 -8.17 -12.70 -16.47
CA PRO A 516 -9.49 -13.26 -16.69
C PRO A 516 -9.55 -14.76 -16.32
N LEU A 517 -10.72 -15.21 -15.91
CA LEU A 517 -11.03 -16.63 -15.86
C LEU A 517 -11.23 -17.17 -17.29
N PRO A 518 -11.12 -18.49 -17.52
CA PRO A 518 -11.56 -19.09 -18.78
C PRO A 518 -13.01 -18.71 -19.09
N ASP A 519 -13.28 -18.37 -20.36
CA ASP A 519 -14.56 -17.79 -20.78
C ASP A 519 -15.76 -18.66 -20.37
N GLU A 520 -15.63 -19.98 -20.49
CA GLU A 520 -16.70 -20.91 -20.15
C GLU A 520 -17.01 -20.94 -18.65
N ILE A 521 -15.99 -20.75 -17.81
CA ILE A 521 -16.15 -20.65 -16.35
C ILE A 521 -16.79 -19.32 -16.00
N SER A 522 -16.28 -18.21 -16.53
CA SER A 522 -16.83 -16.87 -16.32
C SER A 522 -18.29 -16.79 -16.74
N GLN A 523 -18.62 -17.29 -17.96
CA GLN A 523 -19.98 -17.33 -18.46
C GLN A 523 -20.90 -18.14 -17.54
N THR A 524 -20.48 -19.32 -17.09
CA THR A 524 -21.26 -20.17 -16.18
C THR A 524 -21.55 -19.47 -14.85
N ILE A 525 -20.55 -18.77 -14.29
CA ILE A 525 -20.69 -18.01 -13.05
C ILE A 525 -21.75 -16.91 -13.21
N HIS A 526 -21.69 -16.16 -14.32
CA HIS A 526 -22.63 -15.05 -14.59
C HIS A 526 -24.04 -15.54 -14.86
N GLU A 527 -24.22 -16.50 -15.76
CA GLU A 527 -25.54 -17.00 -16.15
C GLU A 527 -26.31 -17.63 -14.98
N HIS A 528 -25.60 -18.26 -14.05
CA HIS A 528 -26.20 -18.97 -12.93
C HIS A 528 -26.02 -18.25 -11.58
N HIS A 529 -25.43 -17.07 -11.58
CA HIS A 529 -25.17 -16.23 -10.38
C HIS A 529 -24.49 -17.02 -9.26
N LEU A 530 -23.43 -17.79 -9.59
CA LEU A 530 -22.72 -18.60 -8.62
C LEU A 530 -21.85 -17.72 -7.69
N ALA A 531 -21.86 -18.02 -6.40
CA ALA A 531 -20.92 -17.49 -5.43
C ALA A 531 -19.68 -18.39 -5.33
N VAL A 532 -18.74 -18.21 -6.28
CA VAL A 532 -17.46 -18.94 -6.32
C VAL A 532 -16.41 -18.28 -5.46
N ALA A 533 -15.33 -19.02 -5.16
CA ALA A 533 -14.29 -18.60 -4.25
C ALA A 533 -12.92 -18.44 -4.91
N SER A 534 -12.10 -17.58 -4.30
CA SER A 534 -10.65 -17.56 -4.47
C SER A 534 -9.94 -17.85 -3.15
N VAL A 535 -8.79 -18.53 -3.20
CA VAL A 535 -7.91 -18.76 -2.05
C VAL A 535 -6.51 -18.26 -2.39
N LEU A 536 -6.02 -17.30 -1.60
CA LEU A 536 -4.83 -16.52 -1.90
C LEU A 536 -3.86 -16.54 -0.72
N SER A 537 -2.56 -16.58 -0.98
CA SER A 537 -1.55 -16.35 0.06
C SER A 537 -1.18 -14.87 0.23
N GLY A 538 -2.08 -13.97 -0.14
CA GLY A 538 -1.89 -12.51 -0.10
C GLY A 538 -2.27 -11.89 1.25
N ASN A 539 -2.46 -10.56 1.23
CA ASN A 539 -2.84 -9.75 2.38
C ASN A 539 -4.21 -9.08 2.23
N ARG A 540 -4.79 -9.03 1.04
CA ARG A 540 -6.09 -8.41 0.74
C ARG A 540 -6.96 -9.32 -0.10
N ASN A 541 -8.24 -9.36 0.25
CA ASN A 541 -9.24 -10.24 -0.34
C ASN A 541 -10.57 -9.53 -0.64
N PHE A 542 -10.55 -8.25 -0.98
CA PHE A 542 -11.77 -7.49 -1.24
C PHE A 542 -12.49 -7.98 -2.50
N GLU A 543 -13.82 -8.14 -2.38
CA GLU A 543 -14.70 -8.50 -3.49
C GLU A 543 -14.53 -7.51 -4.67
N GLY A 544 -14.50 -8.04 -5.90
CA GLY A 544 -14.32 -7.27 -7.12
C GLY A 544 -12.89 -6.74 -7.34
N ARG A 545 -12.00 -6.83 -6.34
CA ARG A 545 -10.61 -6.39 -6.46
C ARG A 545 -9.68 -7.53 -6.87
N VAL A 546 -9.90 -8.74 -6.39
CA VAL A 546 -9.12 -9.93 -6.78
C VAL A 546 -9.47 -10.32 -8.22
N ASN A 547 -10.75 -10.51 -8.47
CA ASN A 547 -11.33 -10.80 -9.79
C ASN A 547 -12.82 -10.42 -9.76
N HIS A 548 -13.35 -9.90 -10.88
CA HIS A 548 -14.75 -9.41 -10.95
C HIS A 548 -15.78 -10.51 -10.89
N ASP A 549 -15.42 -11.76 -11.24
CA ASP A 549 -16.32 -12.92 -11.24
C ASP A 549 -16.41 -13.58 -9.84
N VAL A 550 -15.45 -13.29 -8.95
CA VAL A 550 -15.29 -13.99 -7.68
C VAL A 550 -15.83 -13.17 -6.52
N ARG A 551 -16.78 -13.72 -5.77
CA ARG A 551 -17.40 -13.05 -4.63
C ARG A 551 -16.75 -13.39 -3.30
N ALA A 552 -16.44 -14.66 -3.06
CA ALA A 552 -15.88 -15.14 -1.80
C ALA A 552 -14.35 -15.22 -1.92
N ASN A 553 -13.62 -14.38 -1.19
CA ASN A 553 -12.17 -14.32 -1.30
C ASN A 553 -11.53 -14.64 0.05
N TYR A 554 -10.64 -15.65 0.09
CA TYR A 554 -9.99 -16.10 1.32
C TYR A 554 -8.49 -15.92 1.27
N LEU A 555 -7.93 -15.45 2.38
CA LEU A 555 -6.49 -15.45 2.64
C LEU A 555 -6.12 -16.73 3.37
N ALA A 556 -5.04 -17.38 2.95
CA ALA A 556 -4.55 -18.63 3.54
C ALA A 556 -3.02 -18.73 3.39
N SER A 557 -2.39 -19.61 4.18
CA SER A 557 -0.97 -19.91 3.99
C SER A 557 -0.73 -20.59 2.62
N PRO A 558 0.46 -20.45 2.02
CA PRO A 558 0.80 -21.11 0.75
C PRO A 558 0.48 -22.63 0.72
N PRO A 559 0.78 -23.42 1.75
CA PRO A 559 0.39 -24.83 1.75
C PRO A 559 -1.14 -25.04 1.77
N LEU A 560 -1.91 -24.17 2.46
CA LEU A 560 -3.37 -24.24 2.44
C LEU A 560 -3.94 -23.84 1.06
N VAL A 561 -3.30 -22.90 0.35
CA VAL A 561 -3.68 -22.57 -1.05
C VAL A 561 -3.58 -23.81 -1.93
N VAL A 562 -2.49 -24.57 -1.81
CA VAL A 562 -2.32 -25.85 -2.55
C VAL A 562 -3.40 -26.87 -2.14
N ALA A 563 -3.68 -27.00 -0.84
CA ALA A 563 -4.68 -27.91 -0.32
C ALA A 563 -6.09 -27.59 -0.84
N TYR A 564 -6.51 -26.32 -0.83
CA TYR A 564 -7.80 -25.89 -1.38
C TYR A 564 -7.90 -26.04 -2.89
N ALA A 565 -6.81 -25.89 -3.63
CA ALA A 565 -6.79 -26.15 -5.07
C ALA A 565 -7.04 -27.64 -5.37
N ILE A 566 -6.49 -28.54 -4.55
CA ILE A 566 -6.72 -29.99 -4.65
C ILE A 566 -8.16 -30.35 -4.25
N ALA A 567 -8.66 -29.81 -3.12
CA ALA A 567 -10.04 -30.00 -2.67
C ALA A 567 -11.06 -29.43 -3.67
N GLY A 568 -10.74 -28.27 -4.27
CA GLY A 568 -11.53 -27.60 -5.31
C GLY A 568 -12.71 -26.80 -4.79
N SER A 569 -12.97 -26.76 -3.47
CA SER A 569 -14.07 -26.00 -2.87
C SER A 569 -13.77 -25.62 -1.42
N VAL A 570 -14.25 -24.44 -1.01
CA VAL A 570 -14.21 -23.99 0.41
C VAL A 570 -15.30 -24.63 1.24
N THR A 571 -16.21 -25.40 0.64
CA THR A 571 -17.23 -26.18 1.34
C THR A 571 -16.67 -27.46 1.97
N VAL A 572 -15.46 -27.87 1.59
CA VAL A 572 -14.76 -29.02 2.16
C VAL A 572 -14.12 -28.64 3.49
N ASP A 573 -14.43 -29.35 4.55
CA ASP A 573 -13.74 -29.19 5.84
C ASP A 573 -12.37 -29.87 5.79
N LEU A 574 -11.32 -29.09 5.52
CA LEU A 574 -9.95 -29.61 5.40
C LEU A 574 -9.41 -30.28 6.70
N ALA A 575 -10.04 -30.04 7.84
CA ALA A 575 -9.64 -30.66 9.11
C ALA A 575 -10.14 -32.11 9.24
N THR A 576 -11.30 -32.41 8.66
CA THR A 576 -12.01 -33.68 8.91
C THR A 576 -12.37 -34.46 7.65
N GLU A 577 -12.45 -33.78 6.48
CA GLU A 577 -12.82 -34.41 5.21
C GLU A 577 -11.60 -34.66 4.32
N PRO A 578 -11.63 -35.70 3.47
CA PRO A 578 -10.52 -35.98 2.56
C PRO A 578 -10.43 -34.93 1.43
N LEU A 579 -9.21 -34.61 1.03
CA LEU A 579 -8.93 -33.76 -0.15
C LEU A 579 -9.25 -34.49 -1.47
N GLY A 580 -9.25 -35.81 -1.44
CA GLY A 580 -9.50 -36.70 -2.57
C GLY A 580 -9.15 -38.13 -2.21
N THR A 581 -9.10 -39.01 -3.20
CA THR A 581 -8.72 -40.41 -3.07
C THR A 581 -7.41 -40.66 -3.80
N ASP A 582 -6.57 -41.54 -3.27
CA ASP A 582 -5.33 -41.95 -3.92
C ASP A 582 -5.56 -42.96 -5.05
N SER A 583 -4.46 -43.42 -5.64
CA SER A 583 -4.48 -44.40 -6.73
C SER A 583 -5.09 -45.77 -6.33
N ASP A 584 -5.10 -46.06 -5.03
CA ASP A 584 -5.62 -47.30 -4.46
C ASP A 584 -7.09 -47.15 -4.01
N GLY A 585 -7.67 -45.95 -4.17
CA GLY A 585 -9.04 -45.62 -3.79
C GLY A 585 -9.21 -45.21 -2.33
N GLU A 586 -8.12 -45.08 -1.58
CA GLU A 586 -8.14 -44.69 -0.17
C GLU A 586 -8.25 -43.16 0.01
N PRO A 587 -9.03 -42.70 0.98
CA PRO A 587 -9.18 -41.27 1.23
C PRO A 587 -7.87 -40.64 1.75
N VAL A 588 -7.51 -39.48 1.23
CA VAL A 588 -6.30 -38.73 1.63
C VAL A 588 -6.70 -37.43 2.33
N TYR A 589 -6.25 -37.26 3.54
CA TYR A 589 -6.55 -36.11 4.38
C TYR A 589 -5.39 -35.10 4.40
N LEU A 590 -5.67 -33.85 4.75
CA LEU A 590 -4.65 -32.80 4.87
C LEU A 590 -3.51 -33.22 5.81
N LYS A 591 -3.81 -33.84 6.94
CA LYS A 591 -2.81 -34.32 7.92
C LYS A 591 -1.81 -35.31 7.34
N ASP A 592 -2.20 -36.10 6.32
CA ASP A 592 -1.34 -37.09 5.67
C ASP A 592 -0.31 -36.43 4.75
N LEU A 593 -0.61 -35.21 4.30
CA LEU A 593 0.21 -34.45 3.38
C LEU A 593 1.03 -33.34 4.06
N TRP A 594 0.59 -32.87 5.26
CA TRP A 594 1.25 -31.76 5.95
C TRP A 594 2.69 -32.11 6.34
N PRO A 595 3.69 -31.28 5.93
CA PRO A 595 5.08 -31.54 6.31
C PRO A 595 5.34 -31.11 7.76
N SER A 596 6.18 -31.87 8.48
CA SER A 596 6.61 -31.47 9.84
C SER A 596 7.55 -30.27 9.80
N ALA A 597 7.56 -29.45 10.85
CA ALA A 597 8.47 -28.31 10.99
C ALA A 597 9.95 -28.73 10.81
N LYS A 598 10.34 -29.90 11.33
CA LYS A 598 11.68 -30.48 11.18
C LYS A 598 12.04 -30.79 9.72
N GLU A 599 11.07 -31.32 8.95
CA GLU A 599 11.23 -31.61 7.52
C GLU A 599 11.44 -30.31 6.74
N ILE A 600 10.60 -29.31 6.98
CA ILE A 600 10.68 -27.99 6.34
C ILE A 600 12.02 -27.33 6.66
N ALA A 601 12.38 -27.20 7.92
CA ALA A 601 13.63 -26.58 8.38
C ALA A 601 14.89 -27.25 7.78
N LYS A 602 14.88 -28.58 7.59
CA LYS A 602 15.95 -29.32 6.92
C LYS A 602 16.10 -28.89 5.44
N VAL A 603 15.00 -28.73 4.72
CA VAL A 603 15.01 -28.31 3.32
C VAL A 603 15.44 -26.86 3.20
N VAL A 604 14.89 -25.95 4.01
CA VAL A 604 15.26 -24.51 4.03
C VAL A 604 16.76 -24.34 4.22
N ARG A 605 17.35 -24.96 5.24
CA ARG A 605 18.81 -24.91 5.50
C ARG A 605 19.65 -25.40 4.32
N LYS A 606 19.17 -26.39 3.59
CA LYS A 606 19.89 -26.97 2.44
C LYS A 606 19.73 -26.10 1.19
N ALA A 607 18.55 -25.55 0.96
CA ALA A 607 18.19 -24.89 -0.28
C ALA A 607 18.50 -23.38 -0.29
N VAL A 608 18.10 -22.63 0.75
CA VAL A 608 18.31 -21.18 0.83
C VAL A 608 19.77 -20.85 1.07
N LYS A 609 20.37 -20.05 0.21
CA LYS A 609 21.80 -19.69 0.26
C LYS A 609 22.02 -18.20 0.03
N LYS A 610 22.95 -17.63 0.80
CA LYS A 610 23.43 -16.25 0.67
C LYS A 610 23.85 -15.90 -0.78
N SER A 611 24.41 -16.87 -1.52
CA SER A 611 24.83 -16.66 -2.91
C SER A 611 23.69 -16.33 -3.86
N MET A 612 22.46 -16.77 -3.57
CA MET A 612 21.27 -16.46 -4.37
C MET A 612 20.92 -14.98 -4.27
N PHE A 613 20.86 -14.44 -3.06
CA PHE A 613 20.64 -13.01 -2.84
C PHE A 613 21.74 -12.15 -3.50
N LYS A 614 23.01 -12.57 -3.39
CA LYS A 614 24.11 -11.86 -4.04
C LYS A 614 24.00 -11.89 -5.57
N ALA A 615 23.59 -13.02 -6.13
CA ALA A 615 23.43 -13.18 -7.58
C ALA A 615 22.25 -12.35 -8.12
N ARG A 616 21.09 -12.38 -7.45
CA ARG A 616 19.88 -11.71 -7.92
C ARG A 616 19.91 -10.19 -7.70
N TYR A 617 20.49 -9.73 -6.60
CA TYR A 617 20.53 -8.31 -6.25
C TYR A 617 21.84 -7.60 -6.60
N GLY A 618 22.90 -8.32 -6.98
CA GLY A 618 24.21 -7.72 -7.26
C GLY A 618 24.20 -6.61 -8.32
N ASP A 619 23.26 -6.68 -9.26
CA ASP A 619 23.08 -5.71 -10.35
C ASP A 619 21.58 -5.42 -10.60
N VAL A 620 20.84 -5.23 -9.51
CA VAL A 620 19.37 -5.14 -9.52
C VAL A 620 18.82 -4.00 -10.40
N PHE A 621 19.56 -2.92 -10.60
CA PHE A 621 19.15 -1.75 -11.40
C PHE A 621 19.43 -1.90 -12.91
N ARG A 622 20.15 -2.96 -13.33
CA ARG A 622 20.51 -3.14 -14.73
C ARG A 622 19.36 -3.61 -15.61
N GLY A 623 18.53 -4.52 -15.07
CA GLY A 623 17.40 -5.12 -15.79
C GLY A 623 17.80 -6.17 -16.83
N ASP A 624 16.76 -6.77 -17.40
CA ASP A 624 16.84 -7.75 -18.47
C ASP A 624 17.19 -7.11 -19.85
N PRO A 625 17.37 -7.91 -20.92
CA PRO A 625 17.67 -7.39 -22.24
C PRO A 625 16.58 -6.46 -22.79
N GLU A 626 15.30 -6.77 -22.54
CA GLU A 626 14.15 -6.01 -23.00
C GLU A 626 14.13 -4.62 -22.37
N TRP A 627 14.33 -4.51 -21.06
CA TRP A 627 14.47 -3.23 -20.36
C TRP A 627 15.63 -2.39 -20.92
N ARG A 628 16.77 -3.02 -21.17
CA ARG A 628 17.96 -2.33 -21.70
C ARG A 628 17.81 -1.86 -23.14
N ALA A 629 16.97 -2.53 -23.92
CA ALA A 629 16.69 -2.19 -25.32
C ALA A 629 15.75 -0.99 -25.48
N ILE A 630 15.05 -0.56 -24.42
CA ILE A 630 14.16 0.60 -24.47
C ILE A 630 14.98 1.85 -24.81
N GLU A 631 14.71 2.48 -25.93
CA GLU A 631 15.34 3.73 -26.32
C GLU A 631 14.66 4.93 -25.64
N VAL A 632 15.46 5.84 -25.09
CA VAL A 632 14.96 7.09 -24.48
C VAL A 632 15.74 8.28 -25.03
N LYS A 633 15.03 9.34 -25.35
CA LYS A 633 15.64 10.62 -25.64
C LYS A 633 16.05 11.26 -24.31
N GLY A 634 17.34 11.47 -24.10
CA GLY A 634 17.83 12.20 -22.94
C GLY A 634 17.35 13.66 -22.97
N GLY A 635 17.34 14.29 -21.82
CA GLY A 635 16.96 15.70 -21.66
C GLY A 635 16.64 16.02 -20.20
N LEU A 636 16.75 17.29 -19.85
CA LEU A 636 16.42 17.80 -18.52
C LEU A 636 14.90 17.83 -18.32
N THR A 637 14.15 18.23 -19.35
CA THR A 637 12.70 18.20 -19.42
C THR A 637 12.24 17.01 -20.24
N TYR A 638 11.02 16.52 -19.99
CA TYR A 638 10.45 15.42 -20.75
C TYR A 638 9.84 15.90 -22.06
N GLY A 639 10.06 15.17 -23.15
CA GLY A 639 9.41 15.45 -24.42
C GLY A 639 8.02 14.81 -24.48
N TRP A 640 7.00 15.52 -24.03
CA TRP A 640 5.62 15.05 -23.99
C TRP A 640 5.08 14.71 -25.38
N ASP A 641 4.49 13.52 -25.50
CA ASP A 641 3.74 13.12 -26.69
C ASP A 641 2.25 13.31 -26.44
N THR A 642 1.64 14.26 -27.13
CA THR A 642 0.20 14.58 -26.99
C THR A 642 -0.73 13.45 -27.44
N HIS A 643 -0.20 12.46 -28.18
CA HIS A 643 -0.95 11.26 -28.58
C HIS A 643 -0.81 10.10 -27.61
N SER A 644 0.10 10.19 -26.63
CA SER A 644 0.25 9.14 -25.62
C SER A 644 -1.03 8.96 -24.82
N THR A 645 -1.45 7.71 -24.64
CA THR A 645 -2.58 7.36 -23.77
C THR A 645 -2.13 6.83 -22.42
N TYR A 646 -0.82 6.87 -22.12
CA TYR A 646 -0.23 6.43 -20.85
C TYR A 646 0.44 7.56 -20.05
N VAL A 647 1.05 8.55 -20.72
CA VAL A 647 1.81 9.64 -20.08
C VAL A 647 1.46 10.96 -20.73
N GLN A 648 0.85 11.86 -19.96
CA GLN A 648 0.44 13.19 -20.41
C GLN A 648 0.90 14.25 -19.43
N ASN A 649 1.21 15.47 -19.95
CA ASN A 649 1.51 16.62 -19.10
C ASN A 649 0.24 17.04 -18.34
N PRO A 650 0.21 16.98 -16.99
CA PRO A 650 -0.97 17.35 -16.23
C PRO A 650 -1.14 18.88 -16.18
N PRO A 651 -2.39 19.39 -16.12
CA PRO A 651 -2.65 20.82 -16.18
C PRO A 651 -2.45 21.56 -14.84
N TYR A 652 -1.82 20.93 -13.85
CA TYR A 652 -1.75 21.47 -12.49
C TYR A 652 -1.02 22.81 -12.41
N PHE A 653 -0.02 23.03 -13.25
CA PHE A 653 0.86 24.21 -13.22
C PHE A 653 0.60 25.20 -14.36
N GLU A 654 -0.47 25.01 -15.15
CA GLU A 654 -0.87 25.95 -16.18
C GLU A 654 -1.19 27.32 -15.56
N ASP A 655 -0.72 28.40 -16.19
CA ASP A 655 -0.91 29.78 -15.74
C ASP A 655 -0.42 30.07 -14.30
N MET A 656 0.46 29.22 -13.75
CA MET A 656 0.99 29.41 -12.42
C MET A 656 1.84 30.68 -12.30
N SER A 657 1.60 31.47 -11.28
CA SER A 657 2.39 32.65 -10.91
C SER A 657 3.21 32.45 -9.65
N LEU A 658 4.29 33.23 -9.46
CA LEU A 658 5.12 33.22 -8.26
C LEU A 658 4.36 33.63 -6.97
N THR A 659 3.30 34.44 -7.13
CA THR A 659 2.43 34.82 -6.02
C THR A 659 1.12 34.03 -6.14
N PRO A 660 0.71 33.27 -5.11
CA PRO A 660 -0.55 32.55 -5.15
C PRO A 660 -1.73 33.52 -5.23
N ALA A 661 -2.79 33.11 -5.91
CA ALA A 661 -4.06 33.83 -5.88
C ALA A 661 -4.61 33.81 -4.43
N PRO A 662 -5.28 34.88 -3.96
CA PRO A 662 -5.90 34.88 -2.64
C PRO A 662 -7.00 33.83 -2.55
N VAL A 663 -7.10 33.20 -1.38
CA VAL A 663 -8.24 32.31 -1.10
C VAL A 663 -9.51 33.15 -1.07
N THR A 664 -10.56 32.69 -1.75
CA THR A 664 -11.88 33.33 -1.80
C THR A 664 -12.94 32.40 -1.28
N ASP A 665 -14.06 32.94 -0.84
CA ASP A 665 -15.26 32.16 -0.51
C ASP A 665 -15.71 31.36 -1.73
N ILE A 666 -16.35 30.22 -1.49
CA ILE A 666 -16.93 29.40 -2.54
C ILE A 666 -18.43 29.72 -2.61
N GLU A 667 -18.89 30.24 -3.73
CA GLU A 667 -20.26 30.68 -3.89
C GLU A 667 -21.03 29.76 -4.84
N ASN A 668 -22.28 29.43 -4.45
CA ASN A 668 -23.26 28.69 -5.26
C ASN A 668 -22.72 27.37 -5.88
N ALA A 669 -21.84 26.67 -5.18
CA ALA A 669 -21.34 25.38 -5.63
C ALA A 669 -22.47 24.36 -5.77
N ARG A 670 -22.40 23.53 -6.82
CA ARG A 670 -23.32 22.40 -7.01
C ARG A 670 -22.79 21.13 -6.36
N ILE A 671 -23.69 20.26 -5.95
CA ILE A 671 -23.40 18.96 -5.37
C ILE A 671 -23.14 17.97 -6.51
N LEU A 672 -21.92 17.40 -6.56
CA LEU A 672 -21.55 16.40 -7.55
C LEU A 672 -21.97 14.98 -7.11
N GLY A 673 -21.96 14.71 -5.81
CA GLY A 673 -22.34 13.41 -5.25
C GLY A 673 -22.72 13.46 -3.78
N LEU A 674 -23.65 12.59 -3.41
CA LEU A 674 -24.09 12.31 -2.03
C LEU A 674 -23.73 10.86 -1.70
N PHE A 675 -22.71 10.67 -0.87
CA PHE A 675 -22.16 9.34 -0.58
C PHE A 675 -22.38 8.95 0.89
N LEU A 676 -22.39 7.63 1.14
CA LEU A 676 -22.52 7.05 2.47
C LEU A 676 -21.16 6.82 3.14
N ASP A 677 -21.14 6.05 4.24
CA ASP A 677 -19.96 5.70 5.00
C ASP A 677 -18.98 4.82 4.21
N SER A 678 -17.71 4.87 4.61
CA SER A 678 -16.65 3.97 4.14
C SER A 678 -16.44 3.98 2.62
N ILE A 679 -16.62 5.15 2.00
CA ILE A 679 -16.23 5.33 0.60
C ILE A 679 -14.71 5.19 0.50
N THR A 680 -14.28 4.15 -0.21
CA THR A 680 -12.85 3.85 -0.32
C THR A 680 -12.18 4.66 -1.43
N THR A 681 -10.87 4.75 -1.38
CA THR A 681 -10.08 5.32 -2.50
C THR A 681 -10.28 4.55 -3.80
N ASP A 682 -10.65 3.24 -3.74
CA ASP A 682 -11.05 2.45 -4.91
C ASP A 682 -12.40 2.89 -5.50
N HIS A 683 -13.32 3.35 -4.66
CA HIS A 683 -14.59 3.94 -5.14
C HIS A 683 -14.35 5.27 -5.86
N ILE A 684 -13.43 6.10 -5.33
CA ILE A 684 -13.14 7.43 -5.87
C ILE A 684 -12.25 7.32 -7.11
N SER A 685 -11.20 6.51 -7.06
CA SER A 685 -10.26 6.31 -8.18
C SER A 685 -9.96 4.82 -8.37
N PRO A 686 -10.68 4.13 -9.26
CA PRO A 686 -10.49 2.70 -9.50
C PRO A 686 -9.10 2.41 -10.08
N ALA A 687 -8.57 1.20 -9.80
CA ALA A 687 -7.31 0.71 -10.36
C ALA A 687 -7.52 -0.40 -11.41
N GLY A 688 -8.69 -1.04 -11.38
CA GLY A 688 -9.01 -2.19 -12.22
C GLY A 688 -9.24 -1.88 -13.70
N GLY A 689 -9.84 -2.83 -14.40
CA GLY A 689 -10.15 -2.73 -15.84
C GLY A 689 -11.07 -1.55 -16.21
N ILE A 690 -10.84 -1.00 -17.39
CA ILE A 690 -11.61 0.12 -17.94
C ILE A 690 -12.75 -0.44 -18.78
N ARG A 691 -13.99 -0.04 -18.49
CA ARG A 691 -15.16 -0.47 -19.26
C ARG A 691 -15.24 0.29 -20.57
N ARG A 692 -15.64 -0.41 -21.65
CA ARG A 692 -15.78 0.16 -23.00
C ARG A 692 -16.68 1.39 -23.04
N ASP A 693 -17.81 1.33 -22.34
CA ASP A 693 -18.88 2.33 -22.32
C ASP A 693 -18.66 3.46 -21.31
N SER A 694 -17.58 3.41 -20.52
CA SER A 694 -17.22 4.46 -19.57
C SER A 694 -16.63 5.68 -20.27
N PRO A 695 -16.62 6.88 -19.62
CA PRO A 695 -15.95 8.06 -20.17
C PRO A 695 -14.49 7.80 -20.55
N ALA A 696 -13.74 7.06 -19.73
CA ALA A 696 -12.37 6.68 -20.03
C ALA A 696 -12.27 5.70 -21.21
N GLY A 697 -13.20 4.74 -21.33
CA GLY A 697 -13.25 3.81 -22.45
C GLY A 697 -13.54 4.53 -23.78
N ARG A 698 -14.48 5.49 -23.79
CA ARG A 698 -14.74 6.34 -24.96
C ARG A 698 -13.50 7.11 -25.38
N TYR A 699 -12.84 7.76 -24.43
CA TYR A 699 -11.59 8.49 -24.67
C TYR A 699 -10.52 7.60 -25.31
N LEU A 700 -10.30 6.40 -24.80
CA LEU A 700 -9.31 5.48 -25.34
C LEU A 700 -9.66 5.03 -26.78
N ILE A 701 -10.93 4.76 -27.07
CA ILE A 701 -11.41 4.41 -28.43
C ILE A 701 -11.17 5.59 -29.40
N GLU A 702 -11.50 6.80 -28.99
CA GLU A 702 -11.29 8.03 -29.77
C GLU A 702 -9.79 8.26 -30.08
N HIS A 703 -8.89 7.76 -29.22
CA HIS A 703 -7.44 7.79 -29.41
C HIS A 703 -6.89 6.51 -30.08
N GLY A 704 -7.75 5.68 -30.67
CA GLY A 704 -7.36 4.52 -31.44
C GLY A 704 -6.90 3.30 -30.63
N VAL A 705 -7.18 3.26 -29.31
CA VAL A 705 -6.84 2.11 -28.47
C VAL A 705 -7.94 1.06 -28.58
N GLU A 706 -7.57 -0.17 -28.98
CA GLU A 706 -8.50 -1.29 -29.04
C GLU A 706 -8.91 -1.75 -27.64
N VAL A 707 -10.13 -2.27 -27.49
CA VAL A 707 -10.69 -2.66 -26.17
C VAL A 707 -9.83 -3.67 -25.42
N HIS A 708 -9.20 -4.60 -26.13
CA HIS A 708 -8.31 -5.59 -25.50
C HIS A 708 -6.96 -5.01 -25.04
N ASP A 709 -6.62 -3.78 -25.48
CA ASP A 709 -5.41 -3.04 -25.10
C ASP A 709 -5.69 -1.91 -24.10
N PHE A 710 -6.91 -1.82 -23.58
CA PHE A 710 -7.25 -0.80 -22.58
C PHE A 710 -6.36 -0.88 -21.35
N ASN A 711 -5.89 -2.08 -21.00
CA ASN A 711 -5.16 -2.34 -19.78
C ASN A 711 -6.02 -1.96 -18.56
N SER A 712 -5.49 -1.27 -17.58
CA SER A 712 -6.20 -0.88 -16.36
C SER A 712 -6.04 0.62 -16.06
N TYR A 713 -6.92 1.17 -15.23
CA TYR A 713 -6.73 2.51 -14.67
C TYR A 713 -5.37 2.63 -13.94
N GLY A 714 -4.97 1.58 -13.22
CA GLY A 714 -3.67 1.55 -12.51
C GLY A 714 -2.49 1.79 -13.44
N SER A 715 -2.47 1.14 -14.60
CA SER A 715 -1.40 1.29 -15.59
C SER A 715 -1.40 2.64 -16.30
N ARG A 716 -2.53 3.38 -16.30
CA ARG A 716 -2.68 4.67 -17.00
C ARG A 716 -2.64 5.88 -16.08
N ARG A 717 -2.20 5.72 -14.83
CA ARG A 717 -2.12 6.82 -13.85
C ARG A 717 -1.18 7.96 -14.23
N GLY A 718 -0.30 7.80 -15.22
CA GLY A 718 0.49 8.86 -15.82
C GLY A 718 -0.29 9.73 -16.82
N ASN A 719 -1.55 9.40 -17.11
CA ASN A 719 -2.41 10.16 -18.01
C ASN A 719 -3.63 10.72 -17.26
N HIS A 720 -3.60 12.02 -16.99
CA HIS A 720 -4.66 12.73 -16.27
C HIS A 720 -6.03 12.64 -16.98
N GLU A 721 -6.04 12.61 -18.32
CA GLU A 721 -7.25 12.53 -19.12
C GLU A 721 -8.02 11.21 -18.87
N VAL A 722 -7.31 10.09 -18.80
CA VAL A 722 -7.91 8.80 -18.44
C VAL A 722 -8.35 8.80 -16.99
N MET A 723 -7.52 9.34 -16.09
CA MET A 723 -7.76 9.25 -14.65
C MET A 723 -8.90 10.14 -14.17
N MET A 724 -9.04 11.35 -14.69
CA MET A 724 -10.17 12.22 -14.34
C MET A 724 -11.51 11.65 -14.84
N ARG A 725 -11.49 10.97 -16.02
CA ARG A 725 -12.66 10.25 -16.55
C ARG A 725 -12.98 8.98 -15.73
N GLY A 726 -12.00 8.45 -15.03
CA GLY A 726 -12.14 7.34 -14.08
C GLY A 726 -12.55 7.76 -12.67
N ALA A 727 -12.50 9.06 -12.34
CA ALA A 727 -12.88 9.53 -11.01
C ALA A 727 -14.35 9.22 -10.73
N PHE A 728 -14.63 8.55 -9.59
CA PHE A 728 -15.93 8.01 -9.20
C PHE A 728 -16.55 7.00 -10.18
N ALA A 729 -15.79 6.42 -11.12
CA ALA A 729 -16.31 5.47 -12.10
C ALA A 729 -16.35 4.01 -11.59
N ASN A 730 -16.10 3.76 -10.31
CA ASN A 730 -16.19 2.42 -9.74
C ASN A 730 -17.61 1.86 -9.90
N THR A 731 -17.72 0.60 -10.31
CA THR A 731 -19.01 -0.06 -10.59
C THR A 731 -19.86 -0.33 -9.35
N ARG A 732 -19.30 -0.23 -8.15
CA ARG A 732 -19.95 -0.48 -6.87
C ARG A 732 -20.30 0.80 -6.09
N ILE A 733 -19.84 1.96 -6.55
CA ILE A 733 -20.16 3.22 -5.90
C ILE A 733 -21.65 3.50 -5.98
N LYS A 734 -22.21 4.02 -4.89
CA LYS A 734 -23.63 4.39 -4.80
C LYS A 734 -23.74 5.88 -4.52
N ASN A 735 -24.26 6.62 -5.50
CA ASN A 735 -24.57 8.04 -5.35
C ASN A 735 -26.06 8.19 -5.04
N LEU A 736 -26.40 8.73 -3.87
CA LEU A 736 -27.80 8.85 -3.45
C LEU A 736 -28.55 9.98 -4.14
N MET A 737 -27.93 10.76 -5.03
CA MET A 737 -28.65 11.60 -6.00
C MET A 737 -29.37 10.76 -7.06
N VAL A 738 -28.96 9.47 -7.24
CA VAL A 738 -29.61 8.48 -8.12
C VAL A 738 -29.91 7.19 -7.34
N PRO A 739 -30.89 7.17 -6.45
CA PRO A 739 -31.15 6.02 -5.60
C PRO A 739 -31.41 4.75 -6.38
N GLY A 740 -30.86 3.62 -5.91
CA GLY A 740 -31.03 2.31 -6.53
C GLY A 740 -30.13 2.04 -7.73
N VAL A 741 -29.24 2.96 -8.10
CA VAL A 741 -28.25 2.79 -9.16
C VAL A 741 -26.86 2.58 -8.56
N GLU A 742 -26.13 1.57 -9.00
CA GLU A 742 -24.70 1.36 -8.74
C GLU A 742 -23.88 1.87 -9.92
N GLY A 743 -22.70 2.42 -9.63
CA GLY A 743 -21.77 2.97 -10.63
C GLY A 743 -21.66 4.49 -10.61
N GLY A 744 -20.75 5.03 -11.39
CA GLY A 744 -20.38 6.45 -11.42
C GLY A 744 -21.39 7.35 -12.13
N VAL A 745 -22.60 7.41 -11.64
CA VAL A 745 -23.72 8.17 -12.22
C VAL A 745 -24.18 9.26 -11.25
N THR A 746 -24.55 10.42 -11.79
CA THR A 746 -25.13 11.54 -11.03
C THR A 746 -26.25 12.22 -11.82
N VAL A 747 -26.81 13.29 -11.25
CA VAL A 747 -27.75 14.16 -11.91
C VAL A 747 -27.15 15.56 -12.04
N HIS A 748 -27.17 16.12 -13.24
CA HIS A 748 -26.80 17.51 -13.47
C HIS A 748 -27.98 18.44 -13.15
N TYR A 749 -27.79 19.47 -12.34
CA TYR A 749 -28.80 20.47 -12.02
C TYR A 749 -28.39 21.86 -12.55
N PRO A 750 -29.32 22.65 -13.07
CA PRO A 750 -30.79 22.51 -12.97
C PRO A 750 -31.44 21.62 -14.06
N SER A 751 -30.67 21.02 -14.99
CA SER A 751 -31.29 20.29 -16.13
C SER A 751 -32.07 19.03 -15.70
N GLY A 752 -31.73 18.41 -14.56
CA GLY A 752 -32.28 17.14 -14.08
C GLY A 752 -31.82 15.91 -14.90
N GLU A 753 -30.83 16.08 -15.76
CA GLU A 753 -30.35 15.03 -16.66
C GLU A 753 -29.42 14.09 -15.91
N ARG A 754 -29.64 12.77 -16.06
CA ARG A 754 -28.77 11.74 -15.50
C ARG A 754 -27.64 11.43 -16.47
N MET A 755 -26.42 11.44 -15.96
CA MET A 755 -25.21 11.16 -16.76
C MET A 755 -24.06 10.61 -15.89
N ALA A 756 -22.94 10.26 -16.52
CA ALA A 756 -21.75 9.89 -15.78
C ALA A 756 -21.23 11.09 -14.96
N ILE A 757 -20.64 10.83 -13.79
CA ILE A 757 -20.13 11.89 -12.91
C ILE A 757 -19.13 12.79 -13.65
N TYR A 758 -18.26 12.21 -14.48
CA TYR A 758 -17.33 12.97 -15.32
C TYR A 758 -18.06 13.91 -16.28
N ASP A 759 -19.06 13.40 -17.01
CA ASP A 759 -19.80 14.19 -18.02
C ASP A 759 -20.54 15.37 -17.34
N ALA A 760 -21.13 15.16 -16.17
CA ALA A 760 -21.76 16.21 -15.37
C ALA A 760 -20.73 17.25 -14.87
N ALA A 761 -19.59 16.80 -14.38
CA ALA A 761 -18.53 17.69 -13.91
C ALA A 761 -18.00 18.60 -15.03
N MET A 762 -17.78 18.04 -16.24
CA MET A 762 -17.34 18.85 -17.40
C MET A 762 -18.38 19.87 -17.81
N ARG A 763 -19.64 19.54 -17.75
CA ARG A 763 -20.73 20.49 -18.04
C ARG A 763 -20.78 21.63 -17.01
N TYR A 764 -20.63 21.35 -15.72
CA TYR A 764 -20.50 22.38 -14.70
C TYR A 764 -19.23 23.23 -14.87
N HIS A 765 -18.14 22.62 -15.34
CA HIS A 765 -16.94 23.37 -15.66
C HIS A 765 -17.15 24.37 -16.80
N GLU A 766 -17.83 23.97 -17.89
CA GLU A 766 -18.24 24.85 -18.99
C GLU A 766 -19.18 25.98 -18.54
N GLU A 767 -20.02 25.69 -17.54
CA GLU A 767 -20.94 26.67 -16.93
C GLU A 767 -20.24 27.58 -15.90
N GLY A 768 -18.96 27.33 -15.56
CA GLY A 768 -18.19 28.07 -14.56
C GLY A 768 -18.66 27.87 -13.12
N VAL A 769 -19.29 26.73 -12.81
CA VAL A 769 -19.91 26.41 -11.52
C VAL A 769 -18.97 25.55 -10.67
N PRO A 770 -18.57 25.99 -9.47
CA PRO A 770 -17.77 25.18 -8.54
C PRO A 770 -18.56 23.99 -8.00
N LEU A 771 -17.85 22.93 -7.60
CA LEU A 771 -18.47 21.69 -7.13
C LEU A 771 -18.07 21.36 -5.69
N VAL A 772 -18.97 20.66 -5.01
CA VAL A 772 -18.73 20.05 -3.69
C VAL A 772 -19.22 18.60 -3.69
N VAL A 773 -18.66 17.79 -2.78
CA VAL A 773 -19.04 16.40 -2.54
C VAL A 773 -19.43 16.25 -1.08
N PHE A 774 -20.52 15.53 -0.80
CA PHE A 774 -20.92 15.14 0.55
C PHE A 774 -20.70 13.64 0.76
N ALA A 775 -20.24 13.27 1.96
CA ALA A 775 -19.99 11.88 2.32
C ALA A 775 -20.27 11.61 3.82
N GLY A 776 -20.36 10.35 4.19
CA GLY A 776 -20.47 9.90 5.56
C GLY A 776 -19.13 9.73 6.26
N LYS A 777 -19.01 8.69 7.10
CA LYS A 777 -17.82 8.39 7.89
C LYS A 777 -16.72 7.71 7.08
N GLU A 778 -15.47 7.89 7.52
CA GLU A 778 -14.29 7.22 6.97
C GLU A 778 -14.12 7.44 5.45
N TYR A 779 -14.39 8.66 4.97
CA TYR A 779 -14.23 8.98 3.54
C TYR A 779 -12.76 8.86 3.11
N GLY A 780 -12.52 8.11 2.04
CA GLY A 780 -11.17 7.89 1.51
C GLY A 780 -10.41 6.73 2.14
N THR A 781 -11.10 5.85 2.90
CA THR A 781 -10.47 4.65 3.49
C THR A 781 -9.91 3.70 2.42
N GLY A 782 -8.95 2.85 2.79
CA GLY A 782 -8.35 1.85 1.88
C GLY A 782 -6.91 2.17 1.50
N SER A 783 -6.51 1.84 0.26
CA SER A 783 -5.15 2.10 -0.24
C SER A 783 -4.88 3.60 -0.39
N SER A 784 -3.65 4.02 -0.08
CA SER A 784 -3.24 5.39 -0.40
C SER A 784 -3.23 5.61 -1.92
N ARG A 785 -4.04 6.54 -2.40
CA ARG A 785 -4.15 6.91 -3.82
C ARG A 785 -4.28 8.40 -3.97
N ASP A 786 -3.27 9.02 -4.49
CA ASP A 786 -3.24 10.45 -4.83
C ASP A 786 -4.30 10.80 -5.88
N TRP A 787 -4.56 9.92 -6.85
CA TRP A 787 -5.59 10.12 -7.86
C TRP A 787 -7.02 10.22 -7.31
N ALA A 788 -7.27 9.73 -6.10
CA ALA A 788 -8.54 10.00 -5.42
C ALA A 788 -8.71 11.50 -5.09
N ALA A 789 -7.62 12.24 -4.87
CA ALA A 789 -7.63 13.68 -4.72
C ALA A 789 -7.40 14.40 -6.06
N LYS A 790 -6.38 14.01 -6.84
CA LYS A 790 -6.06 14.61 -8.15
C LYS A 790 -7.26 14.58 -9.10
N GLY A 791 -7.92 13.42 -9.25
CA GLY A 791 -9.11 13.27 -10.09
C GLY A 791 -10.28 14.10 -9.60
N THR A 792 -10.54 14.12 -8.30
CA THR A 792 -11.59 14.94 -7.68
C THR A 792 -11.35 16.44 -7.93
N ARG A 793 -10.10 16.90 -7.80
CA ARG A 793 -9.73 18.30 -8.12
C ARG A 793 -9.96 18.63 -9.60
N LEU A 794 -9.54 17.76 -10.51
CA LEU A 794 -9.69 17.96 -11.96
C LEU A 794 -11.16 17.96 -12.41
N LEU A 795 -12.06 17.32 -11.66
CA LEU A 795 -13.51 17.44 -11.88
C LEU A 795 -14.11 18.79 -11.43
N GLY A 796 -13.29 19.71 -10.87
CA GLY A 796 -13.76 21.02 -10.41
C GLY A 796 -14.28 21.04 -8.98
N VAL A 797 -14.10 19.96 -8.19
CA VAL A 797 -14.46 19.92 -6.77
C VAL A 797 -13.53 20.82 -5.98
N ARG A 798 -14.11 21.75 -5.20
CA ARG A 798 -13.39 22.71 -4.35
C ARG A 798 -13.37 22.30 -2.88
N ALA A 799 -14.41 21.62 -2.42
CA ALA A 799 -14.50 21.14 -1.05
C ALA A 799 -15.17 19.76 -0.99
N VAL A 800 -14.73 18.97 -0.01
CA VAL A 800 -15.36 17.70 0.36
C VAL A 800 -15.85 17.81 1.79
N ILE A 801 -17.15 17.52 2.01
CA ILE A 801 -17.83 17.65 3.31
C ILE A 801 -18.19 16.25 3.78
N ALA A 802 -17.61 15.78 4.87
CA ALA A 802 -17.82 14.42 5.37
C ALA A 802 -18.04 14.39 6.89
N GLU A 803 -18.54 13.28 7.43
CA GLU A 803 -18.59 13.08 8.87
C GLU A 803 -17.20 12.80 9.45
N SER A 804 -16.35 12.08 8.70
CA SER A 804 -14.91 11.90 9.01
C SER A 804 -14.15 11.47 7.76
N PHE A 805 -12.84 11.70 7.79
CA PHE A 805 -11.90 11.33 6.73
C PHE A 805 -10.92 10.27 7.21
N GLU A 806 -10.47 9.43 6.27
CA GLU A 806 -9.23 8.70 6.45
C GLU A 806 -8.04 9.69 6.35
N ARG A 807 -7.03 9.51 7.22
CA ARG A 807 -5.93 10.47 7.40
C ARG A 807 -5.19 10.80 6.10
N ILE A 808 -4.76 9.77 5.36
CA ILE A 808 -3.96 9.96 4.14
C ILE A 808 -4.78 10.67 3.06
N HIS A 809 -6.05 10.31 2.92
CA HIS A 809 -6.90 10.95 1.91
C HIS A 809 -7.19 12.42 2.25
N ARG A 810 -7.40 12.74 3.54
CA ARG A 810 -7.54 14.12 4.01
C ARG A 810 -6.32 14.96 3.63
N SER A 811 -5.11 14.45 3.93
CA SER A 811 -3.85 15.14 3.58
C SER A 811 -3.70 15.30 2.06
N ASN A 812 -4.09 14.30 1.27
CA ASN A 812 -4.05 14.39 -0.20
C ASN A 812 -5.02 15.45 -0.75
N LEU A 813 -6.21 15.62 -0.15
CA LEU A 813 -7.15 16.68 -0.54
C LEU A 813 -6.52 18.06 -0.34
N ILE A 814 -5.91 18.30 0.83
CA ILE A 814 -5.20 19.56 1.14
C ILE A 814 -3.99 19.73 0.21
N GLY A 815 -3.24 18.65 -0.01
CA GLY A 815 -2.10 18.63 -0.93
C GLY A 815 -2.45 19.01 -2.38
N MET A 816 -3.71 18.84 -2.75
CA MET A 816 -4.27 19.29 -4.04
C MET A 816 -5.06 20.62 -3.95
N GLY A 817 -4.92 21.38 -2.87
CA GLY A 817 -5.60 22.66 -2.70
C GLY A 817 -7.12 22.57 -2.54
N MET A 818 -7.66 21.43 -2.14
CA MET A 818 -9.07 21.25 -1.82
C MET A 818 -9.32 21.37 -0.33
N LEU A 819 -10.52 21.86 0.04
CA LEU A 819 -10.90 22.05 1.44
C LEU A 819 -11.68 20.84 1.99
N PRO A 820 -11.08 20.01 2.88
CA PRO A 820 -11.83 19.02 3.61
C PRO A 820 -12.58 19.69 4.78
N LEU A 821 -13.89 19.42 4.90
CA LEU A 821 -14.75 19.94 5.95
C LEU A 821 -15.44 18.78 6.69
N VAL A 822 -15.54 18.89 8.01
CA VAL A 822 -16.15 17.87 8.86
C VAL A 822 -17.39 18.45 9.52
N PHE A 823 -18.48 17.67 9.55
CA PHE A 823 -19.68 18.01 10.28
C PHE A 823 -19.43 18.12 11.80
N ALA A 824 -20.21 18.94 12.47
CA ALA A 824 -20.28 18.92 13.93
C ALA A 824 -20.71 17.53 14.43
N GLU A 825 -20.29 17.16 15.64
CA GLU A 825 -20.61 15.87 16.24
C GLU A 825 -22.14 15.60 16.24
N GLY A 826 -22.53 14.45 15.74
CA GLY A 826 -23.95 14.06 15.62
C GLY A 826 -24.70 14.63 14.40
N MET A 827 -24.02 15.43 13.58
CA MET A 827 -24.58 15.94 12.31
C MET A 827 -24.08 15.12 11.12
N CYS A 828 -24.94 14.98 10.12
CA CYS A 828 -24.62 14.35 8.84
C CYS A 828 -25.44 14.98 7.71
N TRP A 829 -25.06 14.74 6.48
CA TRP A 829 -25.78 15.30 5.34
C TRP A 829 -27.22 14.76 5.19
N GLN A 830 -27.48 13.55 5.67
CA GLN A 830 -28.85 12.97 5.68
C GLN A 830 -29.79 13.76 6.58
N ALA A 831 -29.27 14.29 7.71
CA ALA A 831 -30.07 15.15 8.61
C ALA A 831 -30.42 16.53 8.00
N LEU A 832 -29.73 16.89 6.92
CA LEU A 832 -30.02 18.09 6.12
C LEU A 832 -31.01 17.81 5.00
N GLU A 833 -31.41 16.55 4.81
CA GLU A 833 -32.38 16.11 3.79
C GLU A 833 -31.97 16.49 2.36
N LEU A 834 -30.63 16.48 2.07
CA LEU A 834 -30.08 16.85 0.77
C LEU A 834 -30.53 15.86 -0.30
N LYS A 835 -30.88 16.41 -1.48
CA LYS A 835 -31.26 15.65 -2.68
C LYS A 835 -30.27 15.79 -3.82
N GLY A 836 -29.36 16.79 -3.72
CA GLY A 836 -28.37 17.11 -4.72
C GLY A 836 -28.72 18.26 -5.66
N ASP A 837 -29.95 18.83 -5.55
CA ASP A 837 -30.40 19.99 -6.33
C ASP A 837 -30.13 21.33 -5.62
N GLU A 838 -29.60 21.30 -4.41
CA GLU A 838 -29.21 22.45 -3.62
C GLU A 838 -27.97 23.16 -4.19
N THR A 839 -27.75 24.40 -3.77
CA THR A 839 -26.49 25.11 -3.90
C THR A 839 -25.85 25.32 -2.54
N VAL A 840 -24.53 25.30 -2.50
CA VAL A 840 -23.73 25.42 -1.28
C VAL A 840 -22.77 26.60 -1.40
N SER A 841 -22.80 27.52 -0.45
CA SER A 841 -21.83 28.61 -0.36
C SER A 841 -21.04 28.48 0.94
N LEU A 842 -19.72 28.51 0.86
CA LEU A 842 -18.79 28.42 1.99
C LEU A 842 -18.18 29.79 2.23
N LYS A 843 -18.36 30.34 3.43
CA LYS A 843 -17.99 31.70 3.78
C LYS A 843 -16.86 31.78 4.79
N GLY A 844 -16.11 32.90 4.77
CA GLY A 844 -15.02 33.17 5.72
C GLY A 844 -13.73 32.44 5.40
N LEU A 845 -13.53 32.02 4.15
CA LEU A 845 -12.33 31.28 3.74
C LEU A 845 -11.11 32.20 3.54
N THR A 846 -11.32 33.48 3.30
CA THR A 846 -10.23 34.46 3.04
C THR A 846 -9.18 34.49 4.15
N GLU A 847 -9.61 34.34 5.41
CA GLU A 847 -8.73 34.33 6.58
C GLU A 847 -8.80 33.00 7.35
N ILE A 848 -9.02 31.89 6.64
CA ILE A 848 -9.14 30.57 7.24
C ILE A 848 -7.90 30.21 8.06
N LYS A 849 -8.13 29.57 9.20
CA LYS A 849 -7.12 29.06 10.15
C LYS A 849 -7.27 27.56 10.35
N PRO A 850 -6.24 26.88 10.83
CA PRO A 850 -6.37 25.46 11.19
C PRO A 850 -7.55 25.21 12.15
N MET A 851 -8.30 24.14 11.91
CA MET A 851 -9.46 23.68 12.69
C MET A 851 -10.59 24.70 12.85
N GLN A 852 -10.61 25.76 12.05
CA GLN A 852 -11.63 26.80 12.10
C GLN A 852 -13.02 26.26 11.73
N TRP A 853 -14.07 26.82 12.37
CA TRP A 853 -15.44 26.64 11.94
C TRP A 853 -15.75 27.54 10.73
N VAL A 854 -16.30 26.95 9.68
CA VAL A 854 -16.70 27.57 8.41
C VAL A 854 -18.20 27.53 8.31
N GLU A 855 -18.82 28.65 7.97
CA GLU A 855 -20.26 28.70 7.71
C GLU A 855 -20.56 28.25 6.28
N ALA A 856 -21.45 27.26 6.16
CA ALA A 856 -21.98 26.77 4.90
C ALA A 856 -23.44 27.14 4.77
N ASP A 857 -23.78 27.99 3.79
CA ASP A 857 -25.15 28.28 3.42
C ASP A 857 -25.60 27.26 2.37
N ILE A 858 -26.60 26.46 2.72
CA ILE A 858 -27.23 25.49 1.84
C ILE A 858 -28.58 26.06 1.39
N THR A 859 -28.71 26.38 0.12
CA THR A 859 -29.95 26.90 -0.48
C THR A 859 -30.64 25.79 -1.24
N TYR A 860 -31.84 25.44 -0.76
CA TYR A 860 -32.70 24.41 -1.33
C TYR A 860 -33.45 24.91 -2.59
N ALA A 861 -33.91 23.99 -3.42
CA ALA A 861 -34.65 24.31 -4.66
C ALA A 861 -35.86 25.24 -4.45
N GLY A 862 -36.47 25.23 -3.26
CA GLY A 862 -37.56 26.15 -2.87
C GLY A 862 -37.12 27.56 -2.49
N GLY A 863 -35.82 27.87 -2.51
CA GLY A 863 -35.22 29.15 -2.15
C GLY A 863 -35.01 29.35 -0.64
N GLU A 864 -35.32 28.35 0.18
CA GLU A 864 -34.95 28.34 1.62
C GLU A 864 -33.47 28.16 1.76
N THR A 865 -32.83 28.94 2.64
CA THR A 865 -31.39 28.80 2.95
C THR A 865 -31.22 28.39 4.40
N ARG A 866 -30.40 27.35 4.65
CA ARG A 866 -30.03 26.87 5.98
C ARG A 866 -28.52 27.03 6.20
N ALA A 867 -28.14 27.75 7.23
CA ALA A 867 -26.73 27.86 7.64
C ALA A 867 -26.32 26.66 8.48
N VAL A 868 -25.17 26.07 8.14
CA VAL A 868 -24.55 24.92 8.82
C VAL A 868 -23.11 25.26 9.20
N GLN A 869 -22.70 24.90 10.41
CA GLN A 869 -21.31 25.05 10.83
C GLN A 869 -20.53 23.78 10.53
N LEU A 870 -19.45 23.92 9.78
CA LEU A 870 -18.52 22.85 9.39
C LEU A 870 -17.13 23.18 9.91
N ARG A 871 -16.39 22.19 10.38
CA ARG A 871 -15.01 22.40 10.82
C ARG A 871 -14.04 22.12 9.67
N ALA A 872 -13.15 23.06 9.38
CA ALA A 872 -12.05 22.83 8.46
C ALA A 872 -11.11 21.75 9.03
N ALA A 873 -10.93 20.66 8.27
CA ALA A 873 -10.02 19.59 8.63
C ALA A 873 -8.60 19.87 8.07
N ILE A 874 -8.13 21.10 8.25
CA ILE A 874 -6.75 21.54 8.12
C ILE A 874 -6.20 21.56 9.53
N ASP A 875 -5.27 20.67 9.86
CA ASP A 875 -4.85 20.48 11.26
C ASP A 875 -3.65 21.36 11.63
N THR A 876 -2.84 21.76 10.64
CA THR A 876 -1.55 22.44 10.87
C THR A 876 -1.39 23.73 10.05
N PHE A 877 -0.43 24.57 10.41
CA PHE A 877 -0.11 25.77 9.63
C PHE A 877 0.59 25.43 8.32
N ASP A 878 1.36 24.34 8.26
CA ASP A 878 1.99 23.88 7.03
C ASP A 878 0.91 23.41 6.03
N GLU A 879 -0.09 22.65 6.48
CA GLU A 879 -1.23 22.28 5.66
C GLU A 879 -2.03 23.51 5.16
N LEU A 880 -2.14 24.54 6.01
CA LEU A 880 -2.78 25.79 5.63
C LEU A 880 -1.99 26.52 4.54
N ASP A 881 -0.67 26.51 4.62
CA ASP A 881 0.19 27.09 3.60
C ASP A 881 0.09 26.33 2.28
N TYR A 882 -0.01 24.99 2.32
CA TYR A 882 -0.28 24.19 1.13
C TYR A 882 -1.63 24.55 0.50
N PHE A 883 -2.69 24.63 1.30
CA PHE A 883 -4.02 25.01 0.83
C PHE A 883 -4.01 26.42 0.19
N ARG A 884 -3.37 27.42 0.83
CA ARG A 884 -3.25 28.80 0.32
C ARG A 884 -2.44 28.92 -0.96
N ASN A 885 -1.58 27.95 -1.21
CA ASN A 885 -0.75 27.89 -2.42
C ASN A 885 -1.38 27.07 -3.55
N ASP A 886 -2.63 26.63 -3.41
CA ASP A 886 -3.33 25.73 -4.36
C ASP A 886 -2.74 24.30 -4.43
N GLY A 887 -2.03 23.91 -3.39
CA GLY A 887 -1.46 22.58 -3.18
C GLY A 887 0.02 22.58 -2.80
N ILE A 888 0.47 21.44 -2.28
CA ILE A 888 1.83 21.28 -1.77
C ILE A 888 2.89 21.40 -2.86
N LEU A 889 2.65 20.88 -4.07
CA LEU A 889 3.59 20.96 -5.18
C LEU A 889 3.75 22.40 -5.68
N HIS A 890 2.67 23.17 -5.71
CA HIS A 890 2.71 24.61 -6.03
C HIS A 890 3.48 25.38 -4.98
N TYR A 891 3.26 25.08 -3.69
CA TYR A 891 4.00 25.65 -2.58
C TYR A 891 5.51 25.40 -2.76
N VAL A 892 5.91 24.14 -2.91
CA VAL A 892 7.33 23.75 -3.09
C VAL A 892 7.95 24.42 -4.32
N LEU A 893 7.23 24.42 -5.45
CA LEU A 893 7.71 25.02 -6.69
C LEU A 893 7.95 26.53 -6.54
N ARG A 894 7.04 27.24 -5.86
CA ARG A 894 7.22 28.68 -5.57
C ARG A 894 8.42 28.95 -4.66
N GLU A 895 8.60 28.16 -3.60
CA GLU A 895 9.76 28.29 -2.70
C GLU A 895 11.07 28.09 -3.49
N LEU A 896 11.18 27.02 -4.29
CA LEU A 896 12.36 26.75 -5.09
C LEU A 896 12.61 27.81 -6.18
N ALA A 897 11.56 28.42 -6.73
CA ALA A 897 11.68 29.46 -7.73
C ALA A 897 12.14 30.80 -7.12
N ARG A 898 11.65 31.16 -5.92
CA ARG A 898 12.07 32.38 -5.20
C ARG A 898 13.54 32.38 -4.82
N ASP A 899 14.07 31.21 -4.42
CA ASP A 899 15.50 31.05 -4.09
C ASP A 899 16.40 31.21 -5.33
N ALA A 900 15.84 31.38 -6.52
CA ALA A 900 16.54 31.58 -7.78
C ALA A 900 16.54 33.04 -8.25
N ALA A 901 15.64 33.88 -7.76
CA ALA A 901 15.53 35.30 -8.06
C ALA A 901 16.32 36.15 -7.07
#